data_38040bea529f7cdd2a318dfacd7aec48
#
_entry.id   38040bea529f7cdd2a318dfacd7aec48
#
_cell.length_a   1.000
_cell.length_b   1.000
_cell.length_c   1.000
_cell.angle_alpha   90.00
_cell.angle_beta   90.00
_cell.angle_gamma   90.00
#
_symmetry.space_group_name_H-M   'P 1'
#
loop_
_entity.id
_entity.type
_entity.pdbx_description
1 polymer ?
#
loop_
_entity_poly.entity_id
_entity_poly.type
_entity_poly.pdbx_seq_one_letter_code
_entity_poly.pdbx_strand_id
1 'polypeptide(L)'
;MRQANAVWRCLLLLGAALLINPADAKDKPLTSVADLRYGVALYNYYQQDYIAALAELMVADTRDGIQGHGDNPELIAGGVSLAFGMQRHAEAVFTQILQDERRPQSVRDAAWFYLGKLHYIRGDWTAAEQSFARVSSEFKPSLRAQMQALQINIRIRTKNYSELTPKNIDADELRAWSPYTLYNLGAAHARDGDFASAQAFFSELAEIDLADNPARRKEQWALQDKAYTAIGYSYIAEKKYAAAIREFTKVRLDGVFANQALLGYGWAAVAQEEYEQALRPWQLLRARSLMYPAVQESLLALPYAYEKLGAQGEAVSAYQSAEELLTREIQLIRDMRATLTEGELLTLIGSDPLSAEDAKKVLHSEAPEKGALTAVVTDDGQNWLKLDSTSIIKTRSAYLNELFAKNVFQTAVLDLRDLLRLQKLLQNWLPKLDAYRELLLQKQATRSRQEQQLAQNSSAQKEQKLQAQRATLAQQLEQVRSNENYMALADEDTRALYARIEHGQKTIAQMKTAGQDTSELETRIKMFGGILMWRAAQAYPAQLAAQQAELKTIDENLAQNAQTRQHIEDITATSMDIQPTLARLQVLHKEVSTHLVNTDQLVAQQSGLLRKQVDQQLAAHEKRLNNYLAQAHLAVARLYDTELRKQPE
;
A
#
# COMPACT_ATOMS: atom_id res chain seq x y z
N MET A 1 0.20 -39.53 50.70
CA MET A 1 -0.84 -39.52 49.69
C MET A 1 -0.98 -38.20 48.91
N ARG A 2 -0.12 -37.16 49.07
CA ARG A 2 -0.19 -35.88 48.31
C ARG A 2 0.83 -35.75 47.16
N GLN A 3 1.78 -36.69 47.02
CA GLN A 3 2.77 -36.65 45.92
C GLN A 3 2.41 -37.54 44.73
N ALA A 4 1.49 -38.50 44.86
CA ALA A 4 1.04 -39.35 43.73
C ALA A 4 0.09 -38.64 42.75
N ASN A 5 -0.60 -37.57 43.16
CA ASN A 5 -1.54 -36.82 42.30
C ASN A 5 -0.89 -35.78 41.40
N ALA A 6 0.37 -35.41 41.62
CA ALA A 6 1.09 -34.46 40.78
C ALA A 6 1.69 -35.13 39.52
N VAL A 7 2.14 -36.37 39.64
CA VAL A 7 2.75 -37.15 38.55
C VAL A 7 1.66 -37.58 37.54
N TRP A 8 0.45 -37.91 38.01
CA TRP A 8 -0.67 -38.26 37.10
C TRP A 8 -1.26 -37.10 36.37
N ARG A 9 -1.18 -35.87 36.92
CA ARG A 9 -1.60 -34.65 36.22
C ARG A 9 -0.61 -34.22 35.14
N CYS A 10 0.70 -34.45 35.32
CA CYS A 10 1.70 -34.18 34.28
C CYS A 10 1.66 -35.23 33.16
N LEU A 11 1.32 -36.50 33.41
CA LEU A 11 1.15 -37.52 32.38
C LEU A 11 -0.13 -37.34 31.55
N LEU A 12 -1.20 -36.78 32.10
CA LEU A 12 -2.44 -36.43 31.36
C LEU A 12 -2.25 -35.19 30.50
N LEU A 13 -1.36 -34.26 30.87
CA LEU A 13 -1.01 -33.10 30.04
C LEU A 13 -0.02 -33.45 28.89
N LEU A 14 0.82 -34.46 29.04
CA LEU A 14 1.68 -34.99 27.99
C LEU A 14 0.92 -35.90 26.99
N GLY A 15 -0.15 -36.57 27.41
CA GLY A 15 -1.00 -37.38 26.54
C GLY A 15 -1.95 -36.56 25.67
N ALA A 16 -2.32 -35.36 26.09
CA ALA A 16 -3.15 -34.42 25.29
C ALA A 16 -2.38 -33.66 24.21
N ALA A 17 -1.02 -33.61 24.31
CA ALA A 17 -0.18 -32.92 23.31
C ALA A 17 0.14 -33.79 22.09
N LEU A 18 -0.24 -35.09 22.06
CA LEU A 18 0.06 -36.02 20.99
C LEU A 18 -1.14 -36.36 20.08
N LEU A 19 -2.27 -35.67 20.25
CA LEU A 19 -3.46 -35.82 19.38
C LEU A 19 -3.78 -34.56 18.56
N ILE A 20 -2.79 -33.68 18.35
CA ILE A 20 -2.92 -32.61 17.33
C ILE A 20 -2.60 -33.27 16.00
N ASN A 21 -3.64 -33.61 15.25
CA ASN A 21 -3.55 -34.09 13.89
C ASN A 21 -2.79 -33.06 13.03
N PRO A 22 -1.68 -33.43 12.35
CA PRO A 22 -0.96 -32.50 11.50
C PRO A 22 -1.76 -32.05 10.26
N ALA A 23 -2.96 -32.60 10.04
CA ALA A 23 -3.86 -32.20 8.95
C ALA A 23 -4.55 -30.86 9.20
N ASP A 24 -4.76 -30.43 10.45
CA ASP A 24 -5.39 -29.13 10.77
C ASP A 24 -4.43 -27.94 10.76
N ALA A 25 -3.14 -28.16 10.55
CA ALA A 25 -2.13 -27.10 10.50
C ALA A 25 -2.04 -26.40 9.13
N LYS A 26 -2.76 -26.90 8.11
CA LYS A 26 -2.67 -26.35 6.74
C LYS A 26 -3.58 -25.15 6.46
N ASP A 27 -4.59 -24.89 7.28
CA ASP A 27 -5.60 -23.86 7.00
C ASP A 27 -5.68 -22.70 8.02
N LYS A 28 -4.74 -22.59 8.96
CA LYS A 28 -4.70 -21.40 9.79
C LYS A 28 -4.01 -20.29 9.01
N PRO A 29 -4.70 -19.16 8.73
CA PRO A 29 -4.06 -18.02 8.11
C PRO A 29 -2.84 -17.63 8.95
N LEU A 30 -1.69 -17.44 8.27
CA LEU A 30 -0.47 -16.98 8.92
C LEU A 30 -0.77 -15.66 9.64
N THR A 31 -0.75 -15.68 10.97
CA THR A 31 -0.95 -14.48 11.81
C THR A 31 0.30 -13.61 11.88
N SER A 32 1.41 -14.07 11.29
CA SER A 32 2.68 -13.35 11.20
C SER A 32 3.24 -13.43 9.79
N VAL A 33 3.90 -12.37 9.37
CA VAL A 33 4.60 -12.31 8.10
C VAL A 33 5.90 -13.09 8.22
N ALA A 34 6.06 -14.19 7.45
CA ALA A 34 7.24 -15.04 7.48
C ALA A 34 8.47 -14.36 6.85
N ASP A 35 8.25 -13.56 5.80
CA ASP A 35 9.29 -12.77 5.12
C ASP A 35 9.06 -11.27 5.34
N LEU A 36 10.02 -10.60 5.97
CA LEU A 36 9.93 -9.16 6.28
C LEU A 36 9.78 -8.28 5.03
N ARG A 37 10.35 -8.69 3.89
CA ARG A 37 10.21 -7.96 2.62
C ARG A 37 8.77 -7.96 2.15
N TYR A 38 8.08 -9.11 2.31
CA TYR A 38 6.65 -9.19 2.03
C TYR A 38 5.83 -8.31 2.98
N GLY A 39 6.23 -8.25 4.25
CA GLY A 39 5.64 -7.33 5.22
C GLY A 39 5.76 -5.86 4.81
N VAL A 40 6.93 -5.45 4.31
CA VAL A 40 7.15 -4.09 3.79
C VAL A 40 6.29 -3.83 2.55
N ALA A 41 6.23 -4.79 1.62
CA ALA A 41 5.37 -4.68 0.43
C ALA A 41 3.88 -4.53 0.81
N LEU A 42 3.38 -5.34 1.74
CA LEU A 42 2.01 -5.24 2.25
C LEU A 42 1.76 -3.91 2.97
N TYR A 43 2.70 -3.46 3.80
CA TYR A 43 2.60 -2.17 4.47
C TYR A 43 2.44 -1.03 3.46
N ASN A 44 3.31 -0.97 2.45
CA ASN A 44 3.23 0.03 1.39
C ASN A 44 1.91 -0.08 0.61
N TYR A 45 1.45 -1.31 0.33
CA TYR A 45 0.16 -1.55 -0.31
C TYR A 45 -1.01 -0.96 0.49
N TYR A 46 -1.08 -1.21 1.80
CA TYR A 46 -2.14 -0.67 2.65
C TYR A 46 -2.04 0.85 2.84
N GLN A 47 -0.84 1.43 2.70
CA GLN A 47 -0.62 2.88 2.63
C GLN A 47 -1.01 3.46 1.27
N GLN A 48 -1.49 2.63 0.33
CA GLN A 48 -1.78 3.01 -1.05
C GLN A 48 -0.53 3.50 -1.83
N ASP A 49 0.66 3.19 -1.34
CA ASP A 49 1.92 3.39 -2.08
C ASP A 49 2.21 2.15 -2.94
N TYR A 50 1.41 2.00 -4.00
CA TYR A 50 1.45 0.83 -4.87
C TYR A 50 2.79 0.67 -5.60
N ILE A 51 3.45 1.79 -5.94
CA ILE A 51 4.76 1.75 -6.61
C ILE A 51 5.82 1.21 -5.68
N ALA A 52 5.87 1.68 -4.43
CA ALA A 52 6.81 1.16 -3.44
C ALA A 52 6.51 -0.31 -3.14
N ALA A 53 5.24 -0.71 -2.99
CA ALA A 53 4.84 -2.09 -2.80
C ALA A 53 5.31 -2.99 -3.94
N LEU A 54 5.09 -2.57 -5.19
CA LEU A 54 5.49 -3.31 -6.39
C LEU A 54 7.01 -3.38 -6.51
N ALA A 55 7.73 -2.29 -6.23
CA ALA A 55 9.19 -2.27 -6.24
C ALA A 55 9.80 -3.27 -5.25
N GLU A 56 9.25 -3.38 -4.03
CA GLU A 56 9.69 -4.37 -3.04
C GLU A 56 9.46 -5.81 -3.54
N LEU A 57 8.30 -6.09 -4.15
CA LEU A 57 8.00 -7.41 -4.71
C LEU A 57 8.93 -7.75 -5.88
N MET A 58 9.17 -6.80 -6.81
CA MET A 58 10.09 -6.99 -7.94
C MET A 58 11.53 -7.17 -7.50
N VAL A 59 12.00 -6.42 -6.49
CA VAL A 59 13.35 -6.58 -5.94
C VAL A 59 13.49 -7.93 -5.24
N ALA A 60 12.45 -8.37 -4.52
CA ALA A 60 12.47 -9.69 -3.90
C ALA A 60 12.56 -10.81 -4.95
N ASP A 61 11.81 -10.70 -6.05
CA ASP A 61 11.84 -11.68 -7.16
C ASP A 61 13.22 -11.79 -7.81
N THR A 62 13.94 -10.67 -8.00
CA THR A 62 15.30 -10.67 -8.56
C THR A 62 16.38 -11.25 -7.63
N ARG A 63 16.06 -11.53 -6.36
CA ARG A 63 17.01 -12.08 -5.38
C ARG A 63 16.73 -13.55 -5.11
N ASP A 64 15.83 -13.86 -4.21
CA ASP A 64 15.55 -15.26 -3.82
C ASP A 64 14.03 -15.49 -3.74
N GLY A 65 13.23 -14.59 -4.25
CA GLY A 65 11.78 -14.57 -4.07
C GLY A 65 11.37 -14.30 -2.63
N ILE A 66 10.07 -14.30 -2.40
CA ILE A 66 9.50 -14.19 -1.05
C ILE A 66 9.23 -15.58 -0.50
N GLN A 67 9.79 -15.87 0.67
CA GLN A 67 9.71 -17.19 1.28
C GLN A 67 8.51 -17.33 2.21
N GLY A 68 7.92 -18.54 2.27
CA GLY A 68 6.89 -18.89 3.25
C GLY A 68 5.48 -18.36 2.97
N HIS A 69 5.24 -17.76 1.81
CA HIS A 69 3.93 -17.20 1.42
C HIS A 69 3.32 -17.83 0.16
N GLY A 70 3.92 -18.91 -0.36
CA GLY A 70 3.47 -19.60 -1.57
C GLY A 70 3.38 -18.65 -2.78
N ASP A 71 2.30 -18.74 -3.55
CA ASP A 71 2.10 -17.94 -4.76
C ASP A 71 1.44 -16.57 -4.52
N ASN A 72 1.11 -16.23 -3.28
CA ASN A 72 0.45 -14.97 -2.94
C ASN A 72 1.23 -13.70 -3.36
N PRO A 73 2.56 -13.64 -3.20
CA PRO A 73 3.33 -12.45 -3.62
C PRO A 73 3.21 -12.13 -5.10
N GLU A 74 3.24 -13.13 -5.97
CA GLU A 74 3.11 -12.96 -7.42
C GLU A 74 1.69 -12.51 -7.80
N LEU A 75 0.66 -13.14 -7.22
CA LEU A 75 -0.74 -12.72 -7.43
C LEU A 75 -0.97 -11.28 -6.98
N ILE A 76 -0.36 -10.86 -5.86
CA ILE A 76 -0.42 -9.48 -5.39
C ILE A 76 0.33 -8.56 -6.35
N ALA A 77 1.51 -8.92 -6.82
CA ALA A 77 2.27 -8.13 -7.79
C ALA A 77 1.45 -7.89 -9.08
N GLY A 78 0.82 -8.94 -9.60
CA GLY A 78 -0.09 -8.85 -10.74
C GLY A 78 -1.31 -7.98 -10.44
N GLY A 79 -1.95 -8.17 -9.28
CA GLY A 79 -3.12 -7.40 -8.84
C GLY A 79 -2.82 -5.92 -8.63
N VAL A 80 -1.71 -5.59 -7.99
CA VAL A 80 -1.23 -4.20 -7.81
C VAL A 80 -0.92 -3.58 -9.16
N SER A 81 -0.23 -4.30 -10.04
CA SER A 81 0.08 -3.82 -11.39
C SER A 81 -1.18 -3.50 -12.18
N LEU A 82 -2.20 -4.37 -12.09
CA LEU A 82 -3.49 -4.14 -12.74
C LEU A 82 -4.22 -2.93 -12.15
N ALA A 83 -4.25 -2.80 -10.83
CA ALA A 83 -4.88 -1.68 -10.14
C ALA A 83 -4.20 -0.35 -10.48
N PHE A 84 -2.89 -0.35 -10.70
CA PHE A 84 -2.09 0.82 -11.04
C PHE A 84 -2.04 1.12 -12.56
N GLY A 85 -2.82 0.42 -13.38
CA GLY A 85 -2.84 0.62 -14.83
C GLY A 85 -1.64 0.04 -15.59
N MET A 86 -0.74 -0.67 -14.93
CA MET A 86 0.42 -1.34 -15.55
C MET A 86 0.00 -2.65 -16.24
N GLN A 87 -0.93 -2.53 -17.20
CA GLN A 87 -1.63 -3.66 -17.81
C GLN A 87 -0.69 -4.69 -18.46
N ARG A 88 0.40 -4.24 -19.11
CA ARG A 88 1.38 -5.15 -19.74
C ARG A 88 2.13 -5.98 -18.71
N HIS A 89 2.50 -5.37 -17.58
CA HIS A 89 3.18 -6.08 -16.51
C HIS A 89 2.24 -7.07 -15.81
N ALA A 90 1.01 -6.65 -15.51
CA ALA A 90 -0.01 -7.53 -14.94
C ALA A 90 -0.28 -8.75 -15.84
N GLU A 91 -0.42 -8.54 -17.15
CA GLU A 91 -0.61 -9.60 -18.13
C GLU A 91 0.58 -10.59 -18.13
N ALA A 92 1.81 -10.09 -18.11
CA ALA A 92 3.00 -10.91 -18.06
C ALA A 92 3.03 -11.79 -16.80
N VAL A 93 2.77 -11.21 -15.64
CA VAL A 93 2.73 -11.92 -14.34
C VAL A 93 1.65 -13.02 -14.36
N PHE A 94 0.40 -12.70 -14.74
CA PHE A 94 -0.66 -13.69 -14.77
C PHE A 94 -0.42 -14.79 -15.82
N THR A 95 0.14 -14.45 -16.98
CA THR A 95 0.51 -15.42 -18.01
C THR A 95 1.61 -16.36 -17.51
N GLN A 96 2.62 -15.84 -16.81
CA GLN A 96 3.68 -16.64 -16.21
C GLN A 96 3.13 -17.63 -15.17
N ILE A 97 2.21 -17.18 -14.30
CA ILE A 97 1.53 -18.07 -13.34
C ILE A 97 0.79 -19.20 -14.07
N LEU A 98 0.13 -18.90 -15.18
CA LEU A 98 -0.67 -19.86 -15.96
C LEU A 98 0.17 -20.84 -16.79
N GLN A 99 1.42 -20.52 -17.12
CA GLN A 99 2.35 -21.42 -17.82
C GLN A 99 2.83 -22.58 -16.95
N ASP A 100 2.82 -22.45 -15.63
CA ASP A 100 3.21 -23.52 -14.71
C ASP A 100 1.96 -24.33 -14.29
N GLU A 101 1.75 -25.45 -14.97
CA GLU A 101 0.60 -26.35 -14.71
C GLU A 101 0.65 -27.01 -13.32
N ARG A 102 1.78 -27.01 -12.63
CA ARG A 102 1.95 -27.60 -11.30
C ARG A 102 1.41 -26.70 -10.21
N ARG A 103 1.09 -25.44 -10.50
CA ARG A 103 0.54 -24.50 -9.52
C ARG A 103 -0.88 -24.95 -9.08
N PRO A 104 -1.24 -24.70 -7.81
CA PRO A 104 -2.56 -25.02 -7.29
C PRO A 104 -3.69 -24.46 -8.16
N GLN A 105 -4.79 -25.21 -8.31
CA GLN A 105 -5.93 -24.78 -9.13
C GLN A 105 -6.49 -23.42 -8.66
N SER A 106 -6.56 -23.18 -7.33
CA SER A 106 -7.02 -21.90 -6.77
C SER A 106 -6.20 -20.70 -7.21
N VAL A 107 -4.89 -20.88 -7.40
CA VAL A 107 -3.95 -19.84 -7.89
C VAL A 107 -4.18 -19.59 -9.39
N ARG A 108 -4.33 -20.66 -10.16
CA ARG A 108 -4.61 -20.59 -11.60
C ARG A 108 -5.97 -19.94 -11.87
N ASP A 109 -6.98 -20.27 -11.08
CA ASP A 109 -8.31 -19.65 -11.17
C ASP A 109 -8.25 -18.14 -10.88
N ALA A 110 -7.49 -17.74 -9.86
CA ALA A 110 -7.28 -16.33 -9.59
C ALA A 110 -6.56 -15.61 -10.74
N ALA A 111 -5.52 -16.23 -11.32
CA ALA A 111 -4.81 -15.67 -12.47
C ALA A 111 -5.71 -15.55 -13.71
N TRP A 112 -6.54 -16.56 -14.02
CA TRP A 112 -7.54 -16.50 -15.10
C TRP A 112 -8.58 -15.41 -14.87
N PHE A 113 -9.08 -15.27 -13.65
CA PHE A 113 -10.01 -14.21 -13.29
C PHE A 113 -9.42 -12.81 -13.51
N TYR A 114 -8.21 -12.58 -13.02
CA TYR A 114 -7.55 -11.26 -13.19
C TYR A 114 -7.15 -10.98 -14.64
N LEU A 115 -6.75 -12.00 -15.40
CA LEU A 115 -6.50 -11.86 -16.83
C LEU A 115 -7.79 -11.51 -17.59
N GLY A 116 -8.90 -12.19 -17.25
CA GLY A 116 -10.22 -11.85 -17.79
C GLY A 116 -10.66 -10.43 -17.43
N LYS A 117 -10.41 -9.98 -16.20
CA LYS A 117 -10.66 -8.60 -15.76
C LYS A 117 -9.80 -7.58 -16.53
N LEU A 118 -8.55 -7.92 -16.82
CA LEU A 118 -7.66 -7.10 -17.65
C LEU A 118 -8.20 -6.95 -19.08
N HIS A 119 -8.61 -8.04 -19.71
CA HIS A 119 -9.25 -8.01 -21.04
C HIS A 119 -10.56 -7.22 -21.03
N TYR A 120 -11.36 -7.34 -19.96
CA TYR A 120 -12.55 -6.52 -19.76
C TYR A 120 -12.23 -5.01 -19.73
N ILE A 121 -11.19 -4.60 -18.98
CA ILE A 121 -10.76 -3.20 -18.90
C ILE A 121 -10.32 -2.67 -20.29
N ARG A 122 -9.68 -3.51 -21.09
CA ARG A 122 -9.27 -3.17 -22.47
C ARG A 122 -10.44 -3.12 -23.46
N GLY A 123 -11.60 -3.64 -23.07
CA GLY A 123 -12.75 -3.76 -23.97
C GLY A 123 -12.70 -4.96 -24.91
N ASP A 124 -11.76 -5.89 -24.66
CA ASP A 124 -11.67 -7.15 -25.40
C ASP A 124 -12.62 -8.19 -24.78
N TRP A 125 -13.89 -8.07 -25.13
CA TRP A 125 -14.96 -8.86 -24.52
C TRP A 125 -14.79 -10.35 -24.75
N THR A 126 -14.33 -10.74 -25.95
CA THR A 126 -14.15 -12.15 -26.32
C THR A 126 -13.03 -12.79 -25.52
N ALA A 127 -11.88 -12.13 -25.39
CA ALA A 127 -10.77 -12.65 -24.59
C ALA A 127 -11.13 -12.68 -23.09
N ALA A 128 -11.92 -11.72 -22.62
CA ALA A 128 -12.42 -11.70 -21.24
C ALA A 128 -13.29 -12.93 -20.97
N GLU A 129 -14.29 -13.23 -21.83
CA GLU A 129 -15.15 -14.40 -21.68
C GLU A 129 -14.37 -15.71 -21.75
N GLN A 130 -13.42 -15.83 -22.68
CA GLN A 130 -12.55 -17.00 -22.78
C GLN A 130 -11.71 -17.23 -21.51
N SER A 131 -11.21 -16.15 -20.91
CA SER A 131 -10.47 -16.23 -19.66
C SER A 131 -11.37 -16.67 -18.50
N PHE A 132 -12.55 -16.07 -18.36
CA PHE A 132 -13.52 -16.42 -17.33
C PHE A 132 -14.04 -17.88 -17.48
N ALA A 133 -14.17 -18.38 -18.68
CA ALA A 133 -14.58 -19.76 -18.94
C ALA A 133 -13.55 -20.81 -18.47
N ARG A 134 -12.32 -20.42 -18.22
CA ARG A 134 -11.26 -21.30 -17.69
C ARG A 134 -11.21 -21.38 -16.16
N VAL A 135 -11.97 -20.53 -15.48
CA VAL A 135 -12.08 -20.54 -14.02
C VAL A 135 -12.92 -21.75 -13.58
N SER A 136 -12.41 -22.51 -12.61
CA SER A 136 -13.09 -23.74 -12.14
C SER A 136 -14.33 -23.44 -11.30
N SER A 137 -15.15 -24.48 -11.10
CA SER A 137 -16.34 -24.43 -10.23
C SER A 137 -16.02 -24.24 -8.74
N GLU A 138 -14.78 -24.48 -8.32
CA GLU A 138 -14.33 -24.34 -6.92
C GLU A 138 -13.79 -22.95 -6.59
N PHE A 139 -13.88 -22.01 -7.55
CA PHE A 139 -13.41 -20.64 -7.34
C PHE A 139 -14.10 -19.93 -6.16
N LYS A 140 -13.36 -19.08 -5.46
CA LYS A 140 -13.84 -18.36 -4.27
C LYS A 140 -15.19 -17.67 -4.52
N PRO A 141 -16.21 -17.85 -3.63
CA PRO A 141 -17.55 -17.30 -3.88
C PRO A 141 -17.59 -15.79 -4.13
N SER A 142 -16.79 -14.99 -3.39
CA SER A 142 -16.72 -13.53 -3.55
C SER A 142 -16.18 -13.10 -4.92
N LEU A 143 -15.15 -13.76 -5.42
CA LEU A 143 -14.58 -13.49 -6.75
C LEU A 143 -15.48 -14.02 -7.87
N ARG A 144 -16.21 -15.11 -7.62
CA ARG A 144 -17.22 -15.63 -8.56
C ARG A 144 -18.34 -14.62 -8.77
N ALA A 145 -18.86 -14.01 -7.72
CA ALA A 145 -19.87 -12.96 -7.84
C ALA A 145 -19.38 -11.75 -8.66
N GLN A 146 -18.12 -11.36 -8.48
CA GLN A 146 -17.50 -10.31 -9.31
C GLN A 146 -17.38 -10.75 -10.78
N MET A 147 -16.94 -11.98 -11.03
CA MET A 147 -16.82 -12.52 -12.38
C MET A 147 -18.18 -12.55 -13.08
N GLN A 148 -19.25 -13.02 -12.42
CA GLN A 148 -20.61 -13.02 -12.93
C GLN A 148 -21.06 -11.59 -13.28
N ALA A 149 -20.83 -10.61 -12.40
CA ALA A 149 -21.16 -9.21 -12.68
C ALA A 149 -20.42 -8.68 -13.93
N LEU A 150 -19.15 -9.03 -14.12
CA LEU A 150 -18.37 -8.65 -15.31
C LEU A 150 -18.93 -9.33 -16.57
N GLN A 151 -19.28 -10.60 -16.51
CA GLN A 151 -19.89 -11.34 -17.60
C GLN A 151 -21.25 -10.74 -18.01
N ILE A 152 -22.10 -10.39 -17.05
CA ILE A 152 -23.38 -9.70 -17.31
C ILE A 152 -23.13 -8.34 -17.96
N ASN A 153 -22.17 -7.57 -17.48
CA ASN A 153 -21.80 -6.29 -18.09
C ASN A 153 -21.28 -6.47 -19.53
N ILE A 154 -20.54 -7.54 -19.85
CA ILE A 154 -20.15 -7.90 -21.22
C ILE A 154 -21.40 -8.12 -22.06
N ARG A 155 -22.35 -8.94 -21.61
CA ARG A 155 -23.62 -9.20 -22.32
C ARG A 155 -24.41 -7.92 -22.58
N ILE A 156 -24.46 -7.00 -21.61
CA ILE A 156 -25.12 -5.69 -21.79
C ILE A 156 -24.41 -4.86 -22.88
N ARG A 157 -23.08 -4.84 -22.90
CA ARG A 157 -22.29 -4.09 -23.88
C ARG A 157 -22.37 -4.68 -25.28
N THR A 158 -22.40 -6.01 -25.37
CA THR A 158 -22.56 -6.72 -26.65
C THR A 158 -24.02 -6.87 -27.09
N LYS A 159 -24.98 -6.28 -26.33
CA LYS A 159 -26.42 -6.40 -26.54
C LYS A 159 -26.97 -7.83 -26.57
N ASN A 160 -26.32 -8.73 -25.86
CA ASN A 160 -26.70 -10.15 -25.75
C ASN A 160 -27.30 -10.45 -24.37
N TYR A 161 -28.34 -9.71 -23.96
CA TYR A 161 -28.96 -9.83 -22.64
C TYR A 161 -30.49 -9.97 -22.67
N SER A 162 -31.10 -10.05 -23.85
CA SER A 162 -32.56 -10.13 -23.99
C SER A 162 -33.18 -11.33 -23.26
N GLU A 163 -32.44 -12.41 -23.11
CA GLU A 163 -32.86 -13.60 -22.36
C GLU A 163 -32.69 -13.48 -20.85
N LEU A 164 -31.86 -12.50 -20.39
CA LEU A 164 -31.67 -12.22 -18.97
C LEU A 164 -32.86 -11.38 -18.46
N THR A 165 -33.96 -12.05 -18.18
CA THR A 165 -35.12 -11.43 -17.55
C THR A 165 -35.35 -12.06 -16.18
N PRO A 166 -35.97 -11.37 -15.20
CA PRO A 166 -36.21 -11.93 -13.86
C PRO A 166 -37.03 -13.22 -13.88
N LYS A 167 -37.82 -13.47 -14.95
CA LYS A 167 -38.59 -14.68 -15.12
C LYS A 167 -37.74 -15.90 -15.50
N ASN A 168 -36.61 -15.66 -16.18
CA ASN A 168 -35.74 -16.70 -16.69
C ASN A 168 -34.56 -17.02 -15.75
N ILE A 169 -34.44 -16.27 -14.65
CA ILE A 169 -33.35 -16.39 -13.67
C ILE A 169 -33.93 -16.99 -12.40
N ASP A 170 -33.21 -17.93 -11.79
CA ASP A 170 -33.61 -18.46 -10.49
C ASP A 170 -33.62 -17.33 -9.43
N ALA A 171 -34.62 -17.35 -8.55
CA ALA A 171 -34.84 -16.30 -7.57
C ALA A 171 -33.67 -16.19 -6.56
N ASP A 172 -33.04 -17.31 -6.19
CA ASP A 172 -31.90 -17.29 -5.26
C ASP A 172 -30.64 -16.79 -5.96
N GLU A 173 -30.47 -17.11 -7.24
CA GLU A 173 -29.40 -16.53 -8.07
C GLU A 173 -29.60 -15.02 -8.22
N LEU A 174 -30.80 -14.57 -8.51
CA LEU A 174 -31.12 -13.15 -8.67
C LEU A 174 -30.84 -12.33 -7.40
N ARG A 175 -31.19 -12.87 -6.23
CA ARG A 175 -30.88 -12.26 -4.92
C ARG A 175 -29.39 -12.25 -4.59
N ALA A 176 -28.63 -13.19 -5.14
CA ALA A 176 -27.18 -13.22 -4.97
C ALA A 176 -26.44 -12.18 -5.83
N TRP A 177 -27.12 -11.59 -6.80
CA TRP A 177 -26.52 -10.57 -7.68
C TRP A 177 -26.28 -9.26 -6.95
N SER A 178 -25.22 -8.54 -7.38
CA SER A 178 -24.93 -7.23 -6.82
C SER A 178 -26.04 -6.25 -7.17
N PRO A 179 -26.39 -5.33 -6.27
CA PRO A 179 -27.35 -4.24 -6.54
C PRO A 179 -27.05 -3.46 -7.82
N TYR A 180 -25.77 -3.30 -8.15
CA TYR A 180 -25.34 -2.64 -9.38
C TYR A 180 -25.67 -3.44 -10.64
N THR A 181 -25.54 -4.78 -10.56
CA THR A 181 -25.90 -5.68 -11.66
C THR A 181 -27.37 -5.61 -11.98
N LEU A 182 -28.23 -5.66 -10.95
CA LEU A 182 -29.67 -5.49 -11.08
C LEU A 182 -30.05 -4.15 -11.73
N TYR A 183 -29.44 -3.06 -11.24
CA TYR A 183 -29.66 -1.74 -11.83
C TYR A 183 -29.22 -1.66 -13.31
N ASN A 184 -28.04 -2.19 -13.63
CA ASN A 184 -27.51 -2.13 -14.99
C ASN A 184 -28.37 -2.91 -16.00
N LEU A 185 -28.88 -4.08 -15.60
CA LEU A 185 -29.81 -4.85 -16.42
C LEU A 185 -31.16 -4.14 -16.57
N GLY A 186 -31.73 -3.65 -15.47
CA GLY A 186 -32.96 -2.88 -15.51
C GLY A 186 -32.83 -1.66 -16.43
N ALA A 187 -31.73 -0.93 -16.34
CA ALA A 187 -31.46 0.22 -17.21
C ALA A 187 -31.24 -0.17 -18.68
N ALA A 188 -30.65 -1.34 -18.95
CA ALA A 188 -30.49 -1.85 -20.31
C ALA A 188 -31.83 -2.20 -20.95
N HIS A 189 -32.69 -2.93 -20.22
CA HIS A 189 -34.06 -3.26 -20.67
C HIS A 189 -34.92 -1.99 -20.86
N ALA A 190 -34.86 -1.02 -19.92
CA ALA A 190 -35.58 0.25 -20.05
C ALA A 190 -35.17 1.03 -21.30
N ARG A 191 -33.86 1.05 -21.63
CA ARG A 191 -33.33 1.71 -22.83
C ARG A 191 -33.86 1.07 -24.12
N ASP A 192 -34.07 -0.25 -24.12
CA ASP A 192 -34.59 -0.97 -25.27
C ASP A 192 -36.14 -1.00 -25.30
N GLY A 193 -36.80 -0.35 -24.32
CA GLY A 193 -38.27 -0.25 -24.25
C GLY A 193 -38.97 -1.41 -23.56
N ASP A 194 -38.23 -2.41 -23.06
CA ASP A 194 -38.77 -3.48 -22.22
C ASP A 194 -38.94 -3.00 -20.77
N PHE A 195 -39.95 -2.16 -20.56
CA PHE A 195 -40.24 -1.59 -19.23
C PHE A 195 -40.66 -2.65 -18.21
N ALA A 196 -41.28 -3.75 -18.66
CA ALA A 196 -41.72 -4.80 -17.76
C ALA A 196 -40.55 -5.52 -17.09
N SER A 197 -39.55 -5.95 -17.86
CA SER A 197 -38.32 -6.53 -17.30
C SER A 197 -37.51 -5.51 -16.51
N ALA A 198 -37.43 -4.25 -16.98
CA ALA A 198 -36.76 -3.17 -16.29
C ALA A 198 -37.34 -2.93 -14.89
N GLN A 199 -38.68 -2.79 -14.79
CA GLN A 199 -39.37 -2.60 -13.52
C GLN A 199 -39.17 -3.78 -12.56
N ALA A 200 -39.18 -5.00 -13.06
CA ALA A 200 -38.95 -6.18 -12.25
C ALA A 200 -37.53 -6.20 -11.66
N PHE A 201 -36.47 -5.90 -12.44
CA PHE A 201 -35.10 -5.78 -11.91
C PHE A 201 -34.96 -4.63 -10.90
N PHE A 202 -35.58 -3.49 -11.17
CA PHE A 202 -35.55 -2.38 -10.24
C PHE A 202 -36.33 -2.68 -8.95
N SER A 203 -37.39 -3.48 -9.00
CA SER A 203 -38.15 -3.91 -7.82
C SER A 203 -37.31 -4.81 -6.92
N GLU A 204 -36.59 -5.79 -7.50
CA GLU A 204 -35.65 -6.61 -6.73
C GLU A 204 -34.56 -5.76 -6.06
N LEU A 205 -34.06 -4.74 -6.77
CA LEU A 205 -33.12 -3.79 -6.18
C LEU A 205 -33.75 -2.96 -5.06
N ALA A 206 -35.00 -2.57 -5.17
CA ALA A 206 -35.71 -1.78 -4.17
C ALA A 206 -36.00 -2.56 -2.88
N GLU A 207 -36.09 -3.88 -2.98
CA GLU A 207 -36.41 -4.81 -1.88
C GLU A 207 -35.18 -5.41 -1.18
N ILE A 208 -33.95 -4.97 -1.53
CA ILE A 208 -32.72 -5.50 -0.90
C ILE A 208 -32.70 -5.24 0.60
N ASP A 209 -32.24 -6.22 1.34
CA ASP A 209 -32.01 -6.11 2.79
C ASP A 209 -30.94 -5.07 3.12
N LEU A 210 -31.22 -4.25 4.14
CA LEU A 210 -30.29 -3.19 4.55
C LEU A 210 -29.19 -3.77 5.43
N ALA A 211 -27.95 -3.43 5.10
CA ALA A 211 -26.79 -3.84 5.87
C ALA A 211 -26.75 -3.19 7.26
N ASP A 212 -26.18 -3.90 8.24
CA ASP A 212 -25.97 -3.36 9.58
C ASP A 212 -24.92 -2.23 9.60
N ASN A 213 -23.93 -2.32 8.73
CA ASN A 213 -22.91 -1.28 8.60
C ASN A 213 -23.52 0.04 8.08
N PRO A 214 -23.38 1.18 8.82
CA PRO A 214 -24.00 2.44 8.47
C PRO A 214 -23.58 3.00 7.10
N ALA A 215 -22.35 2.79 6.68
CA ALA A 215 -21.87 3.28 5.37
C ALA A 215 -22.52 2.49 4.23
N ARG A 216 -22.56 1.15 4.33
CA ARG A 216 -23.24 0.28 3.34
C ARG A 216 -24.74 0.55 3.32
N ARG A 217 -25.34 0.79 4.48
CA ARG A 217 -26.77 1.13 4.57
C ARG A 217 -27.11 2.42 3.82
N LYS A 218 -26.28 3.46 3.94
CA LYS A 218 -26.46 4.71 3.18
C LYS A 218 -26.37 4.48 1.67
N GLU A 219 -25.44 3.67 1.23
CA GLU A 219 -25.29 3.27 -0.17
C GLU A 219 -26.52 2.50 -0.67
N GLN A 220 -26.97 1.50 0.08
CA GLN A 220 -28.17 0.72 -0.24
C GLN A 220 -29.43 1.59 -0.28
N TRP A 221 -29.59 2.52 0.66
CA TRP A 221 -30.66 3.51 0.60
C TRP A 221 -30.63 4.34 -0.68
N ALA A 222 -29.45 4.80 -1.09
CA ALA A 222 -29.33 5.56 -2.34
C ALA A 222 -29.69 4.69 -3.57
N LEU A 223 -29.31 3.41 -3.56
CA LEU A 223 -29.66 2.45 -4.63
C LEU A 223 -31.17 2.14 -4.66
N GLN A 224 -31.83 2.00 -3.50
CA GLN A 224 -33.28 1.86 -3.41
C GLN A 224 -33.98 3.11 -3.97
N ASP A 225 -33.57 4.31 -3.56
CA ASP A 225 -34.14 5.58 -4.10
C ASP A 225 -33.94 5.67 -5.61
N LYS A 226 -32.78 5.21 -6.11
CA LYS A 226 -32.49 5.14 -7.55
C LYS A 226 -33.42 4.17 -8.27
N ALA A 227 -33.69 3.01 -7.67
CA ALA A 227 -34.61 2.01 -8.20
C ALA A 227 -36.04 2.58 -8.29
N TYR A 228 -36.61 3.13 -7.20
CA TYR A 228 -37.92 3.74 -7.20
C TYR A 228 -38.04 4.86 -8.22
N THR A 229 -37.00 5.69 -8.33
CA THR A 229 -36.97 6.77 -9.33
C THR A 229 -37.00 6.20 -10.75
N ALA A 230 -36.22 5.13 -11.02
CA ALA A 230 -36.19 4.47 -12.34
C ALA A 230 -37.53 3.80 -12.68
N ILE A 231 -38.15 3.11 -11.72
CA ILE A 231 -39.50 2.54 -11.89
C ILE A 231 -40.54 3.66 -12.23
N GLY A 232 -40.48 4.76 -11.48
CA GLY A 232 -41.35 5.90 -11.72
C GLY A 232 -41.22 6.45 -13.14
N TYR A 233 -40.03 6.67 -13.63
CA TYR A 233 -39.81 7.12 -15.02
C TYR A 233 -40.18 6.05 -16.06
N SER A 234 -40.00 4.76 -15.77
CA SER A 234 -40.50 3.70 -16.64
C SER A 234 -42.02 3.74 -16.78
N TYR A 235 -42.75 3.98 -15.68
CA TYR A 235 -44.21 4.18 -15.75
C TYR A 235 -44.61 5.44 -16.49
N ILE A 236 -43.85 6.56 -16.40
CA ILE A 236 -44.09 7.74 -17.23
C ILE A 236 -43.99 7.40 -18.72
N ALA A 237 -42.94 6.63 -19.12
CA ALA A 237 -42.74 6.19 -20.50
C ALA A 237 -43.89 5.30 -21.01
N GLU A 238 -44.48 4.51 -20.14
CA GLU A 238 -45.69 3.72 -20.42
C GLU A 238 -47.00 4.52 -20.29
N LYS A 239 -46.93 5.81 -19.96
CA LYS A 239 -48.11 6.70 -19.70
C LYS A 239 -48.99 6.25 -18.51
N LYS A 240 -48.41 5.50 -17.57
CA LYS A 240 -49.05 5.01 -16.33
C LYS A 240 -48.76 6.00 -15.18
N TYR A 241 -49.21 7.24 -15.32
CA TYR A 241 -48.83 8.37 -14.47
C TYR A 241 -49.14 8.18 -12.99
N ALA A 242 -50.34 7.66 -12.67
CA ALA A 242 -50.72 7.37 -11.27
C ALA A 242 -49.82 6.32 -10.62
N ALA A 243 -49.31 5.31 -11.37
CA ALA A 243 -48.34 4.38 -10.88
C ALA A 243 -46.97 5.05 -10.68
N ALA A 244 -46.55 5.92 -11.60
CA ALA A 244 -45.31 6.70 -11.48
C ALA A 244 -45.28 7.54 -10.20
N ILE A 245 -46.38 8.26 -9.90
CA ILE A 245 -46.50 9.07 -8.67
C ILE A 245 -46.32 8.21 -7.42
N ARG A 246 -46.92 7.02 -7.35
CA ARG A 246 -46.77 6.11 -6.21
C ARG A 246 -45.31 5.69 -5.99
N GLU A 247 -44.57 5.45 -7.06
CA GLU A 247 -43.19 5.08 -6.92
C GLU A 247 -42.31 6.26 -6.52
N PHE A 248 -42.50 7.44 -7.08
CA PHE A 248 -41.76 8.64 -6.67
C PHE A 248 -41.98 9.01 -5.20
N THR A 249 -43.16 8.72 -4.62
CA THR A 249 -43.45 9.00 -3.19
C THR A 249 -42.66 8.10 -2.24
N LYS A 250 -42.12 6.98 -2.70
CA LYS A 250 -41.24 6.08 -1.90
C LYS A 250 -39.84 6.63 -1.78
N VAL A 251 -39.42 7.56 -2.64
CA VAL A 251 -38.06 8.12 -2.65
C VAL A 251 -37.88 9.08 -1.48
N ARG A 252 -36.82 8.93 -0.72
CA ARG A 252 -36.53 9.78 0.45
C ARG A 252 -36.18 11.20 0.03
N LEU A 253 -36.74 12.18 0.70
CA LEU A 253 -36.56 13.59 0.37
C LEU A 253 -35.15 14.14 0.68
N ASP A 254 -34.40 13.48 1.57
CA ASP A 254 -33.00 13.78 1.91
C ASP A 254 -32.01 13.00 1.06
N GLY A 255 -32.46 12.07 0.21
CA GLY A 255 -31.67 11.26 -0.66
C GLY A 255 -31.14 11.97 -1.92
N VAL A 256 -30.11 11.42 -2.53
CA VAL A 256 -29.48 12.00 -3.74
C VAL A 256 -30.38 11.98 -4.97
N PHE A 257 -31.43 11.15 -5.00
CA PHE A 257 -32.39 11.01 -6.10
C PHE A 257 -33.71 11.83 -5.86
N ALA A 258 -33.82 12.48 -4.69
CA ALA A 258 -35.02 13.26 -4.33
C ALA A 258 -35.40 14.32 -5.37
N ASN A 259 -34.41 15.03 -5.94
CA ASN A 259 -34.69 16.08 -6.92
C ASN A 259 -35.29 15.51 -8.21
N GLN A 260 -34.77 14.37 -8.68
CA GLN A 260 -35.31 13.71 -9.87
C GLN A 260 -36.70 13.15 -9.64
N ALA A 261 -36.92 12.54 -8.47
CA ALA A 261 -38.24 12.03 -8.09
C ALA A 261 -39.29 13.13 -7.96
N LEU A 262 -38.95 14.25 -7.31
CA LEU A 262 -39.83 15.40 -7.18
C LEU A 262 -40.20 16.02 -8.56
N LEU A 263 -39.21 16.11 -9.47
CA LEU A 263 -39.43 16.59 -10.82
C LEU A 263 -40.36 15.65 -11.59
N GLY A 264 -40.06 14.34 -11.57
CA GLY A 264 -40.86 13.31 -12.23
C GLY A 264 -42.29 13.22 -11.69
N TYR A 265 -42.45 13.35 -10.36
CA TYR A 265 -43.75 13.42 -9.72
C TYR A 265 -44.62 14.58 -10.30
N GLY A 266 -44.04 15.79 -10.35
CA GLY A 266 -44.74 16.94 -10.89
C GLY A 266 -45.13 16.77 -12.36
N TRP A 267 -44.23 16.25 -13.22
CA TRP A 267 -44.58 15.96 -14.60
C TRP A 267 -45.63 14.86 -14.77
N ALA A 268 -45.63 13.85 -13.91
CA ALA A 268 -46.66 12.82 -13.92
C ALA A 268 -48.03 13.36 -13.52
N ALA A 269 -48.09 14.30 -12.54
CA ALA A 269 -49.30 14.99 -12.16
C ALA A 269 -49.83 15.92 -13.29
N VAL A 270 -48.94 16.70 -13.91
CA VAL A 270 -49.30 17.55 -15.07
C VAL A 270 -49.86 16.73 -16.22
N ALA A 271 -49.29 15.54 -16.48
CA ALA A 271 -49.78 14.65 -17.54
C ALA A 271 -51.15 14.04 -17.28
N GLN A 272 -51.66 14.13 -16.02
CA GLN A 272 -53.04 13.83 -15.60
C GLN A 272 -53.90 15.07 -15.50
N GLU A 273 -53.40 16.25 -15.88
CA GLU A 273 -54.05 17.57 -15.72
C GLU A 273 -54.25 17.96 -14.26
N GLU A 274 -53.59 17.28 -13.30
CA GLU A 274 -53.64 17.58 -11.87
C GLU A 274 -52.58 18.64 -11.49
N TYR A 275 -52.75 19.85 -12.01
CA TYR A 275 -51.74 20.92 -11.90
C TYR A 275 -51.49 21.36 -10.44
N GLU A 276 -52.52 21.38 -9.59
CA GLU A 276 -52.35 21.69 -8.16
C GLU A 276 -51.44 20.71 -7.45
N GLN A 277 -51.54 19.43 -7.81
CA GLN A 277 -50.72 18.36 -7.24
C GLN A 277 -49.24 18.51 -7.62
N ALA A 278 -48.95 19.06 -8.81
CA ALA A 278 -47.59 19.34 -9.28
C ALA A 278 -46.90 20.49 -8.52
N LEU A 279 -47.66 21.44 -7.96
CA LEU A 279 -47.09 22.63 -7.32
C LEU A 279 -46.19 22.28 -6.13
N ARG A 280 -46.62 21.39 -5.23
CA ARG A 280 -45.89 21.06 -3.99
C ARG A 280 -44.49 20.51 -4.26
N PRO A 281 -44.29 19.47 -5.07
CA PRO A 281 -42.96 18.94 -5.35
C PRO A 281 -42.06 19.98 -6.04
N TRP A 282 -42.58 20.81 -6.93
CA TRP A 282 -41.78 21.82 -7.62
C TRP A 282 -41.47 23.04 -6.74
N GLN A 283 -42.33 23.42 -5.80
CA GLN A 283 -42.01 24.40 -4.76
C GLN A 283 -40.87 23.92 -3.86
N LEU A 284 -40.87 22.63 -3.48
CA LEU A 284 -39.75 22.02 -2.73
C LEU A 284 -38.44 22.03 -3.54
N LEU A 285 -38.51 21.77 -4.84
CA LEU A 285 -37.35 21.86 -5.72
C LEU A 285 -36.76 23.26 -5.82
N ARG A 286 -37.63 24.29 -5.97
CA ARG A 286 -37.20 25.69 -6.07
C ARG A 286 -36.37 26.16 -4.87
N ALA A 287 -36.60 25.59 -3.69
CA ALA A 287 -35.83 25.90 -2.48
C ALA A 287 -34.46 25.21 -2.44
N ARG A 288 -34.14 24.34 -3.42
CA ARG A 288 -32.88 23.58 -3.49
C ARG A 288 -31.88 24.28 -4.39
N SER A 289 -30.63 23.73 -4.40
CA SER A 289 -29.52 24.30 -5.16
C SER A 289 -29.74 24.17 -6.68
N LEU A 290 -29.50 25.27 -7.42
CA LEU A 290 -29.56 25.35 -8.89
C LEU A 290 -28.48 24.53 -9.61
N MET A 291 -27.53 23.92 -8.90
CA MET A 291 -26.58 22.99 -9.48
C MET A 291 -27.25 21.75 -10.10
N TYR A 292 -28.41 21.37 -9.59
CA TYR A 292 -29.08 20.15 -10.04
C TYR A 292 -30.01 20.46 -11.23
N PRO A 293 -29.87 19.70 -12.35
CA PRO A 293 -30.72 19.90 -13.53
C PRO A 293 -32.23 19.88 -13.23
N ALA A 294 -32.66 18.99 -12.33
CA ALA A 294 -34.07 18.90 -11.93
C ALA A 294 -34.57 20.17 -11.25
N VAL A 295 -33.73 20.87 -10.48
CA VAL A 295 -34.08 22.17 -9.86
C VAL A 295 -34.13 23.24 -10.92
N GLN A 296 -33.21 23.29 -11.87
CA GLN A 296 -33.22 24.25 -12.99
C GLN A 296 -34.48 24.12 -13.82
N GLU A 297 -34.91 22.90 -14.15
CA GLU A 297 -36.14 22.64 -14.91
C GLU A 297 -37.39 23.03 -14.12
N SER A 298 -37.41 22.82 -12.81
CA SER A 298 -38.54 23.18 -11.96
C SER A 298 -38.83 24.69 -11.94
N LEU A 299 -37.84 25.56 -12.23
CA LEU A 299 -38.03 27.00 -12.34
C LEU A 299 -38.95 27.38 -13.50
N LEU A 300 -39.07 26.56 -14.54
CA LEU A 300 -40.02 26.75 -15.64
C LEU A 300 -41.28 25.92 -15.46
N ALA A 301 -41.13 24.73 -14.85
CA ALA A 301 -42.26 23.81 -14.64
C ALA A 301 -43.29 24.39 -13.64
N LEU A 302 -42.82 25.00 -12.56
CA LEU A 302 -43.71 25.61 -11.54
C LEU A 302 -44.58 26.74 -12.10
N PRO A 303 -44.06 27.78 -12.76
CA PRO A 303 -44.89 28.81 -13.36
C PRO A 303 -45.78 28.28 -14.48
N TYR A 304 -45.36 27.27 -15.25
CA TYR A 304 -46.22 26.59 -16.21
C TYR A 304 -47.45 25.96 -15.54
N ALA A 305 -47.32 25.34 -14.37
CA ALA A 305 -48.50 24.84 -13.63
C ALA A 305 -49.43 25.97 -13.18
N TYR A 306 -48.88 27.13 -12.72
CA TYR A 306 -49.71 28.30 -12.41
C TYR A 306 -50.45 28.82 -13.64
N GLU A 307 -49.83 28.87 -14.81
CA GLU A 307 -50.49 29.24 -16.06
C GLU A 307 -51.71 28.34 -16.33
N LYS A 308 -51.55 27.04 -16.20
CA LYS A 308 -52.58 26.05 -16.45
C LYS A 308 -53.75 26.14 -15.44
N LEU A 309 -53.48 26.58 -14.24
CA LEU A 309 -54.46 26.86 -13.21
C LEU A 309 -55.16 28.23 -13.37
N GLY A 310 -54.75 29.03 -14.38
CA GLY A 310 -55.28 30.40 -14.57
C GLY A 310 -54.73 31.42 -13.56
N ALA A 311 -53.77 31.06 -12.75
CA ALA A 311 -53.10 31.90 -11.76
C ALA A 311 -52.00 32.75 -12.44
N GLN A 312 -52.39 33.70 -13.28
CA GLN A 312 -51.48 34.42 -14.16
C GLN A 312 -50.50 35.34 -13.41
N GLY A 313 -50.95 35.98 -12.33
CA GLY A 313 -50.08 36.81 -11.48
C GLY A 313 -48.95 36.01 -10.84
N GLU A 314 -49.26 34.85 -10.29
CA GLU A 314 -48.33 33.91 -9.72
C GLU A 314 -47.37 33.35 -10.77
N ALA A 315 -47.88 33.06 -11.98
CA ALA A 315 -47.06 32.59 -13.08
C ALA A 315 -46.01 33.62 -13.50
N VAL A 316 -46.42 34.89 -13.74
CA VAL A 316 -45.51 36.00 -14.10
C VAL A 316 -44.45 36.20 -13.00
N SER A 317 -44.88 36.30 -11.74
CA SER A 317 -43.96 36.47 -10.62
C SER A 317 -42.96 35.32 -10.50
N ALA A 318 -43.39 34.07 -10.74
CA ALA A 318 -42.52 32.89 -10.69
C ALA A 318 -41.53 32.88 -11.84
N TYR A 319 -41.92 33.25 -13.09
CA TYR A 319 -41.00 33.38 -14.21
C TYR A 319 -39.99 34.50 -13.99
N GLN A 320 -40.37 35.67 -13.52
CA GLN A 320 -39.48 36.79 -13.22
C GLN A 320 -38.44 36.36 -12.15
N SER A 321 -38.89 35.69 -11.10
CA SER A 321 -37.95 35.11 -10.14
C SER A 321 -37.02 34.07 -10.72
N ALA A 322 -37.49 33.26 -11.67
CA ALA A 322 -36.63 32.31 -12.40
C ALA A 322 -35.56 33.04 -13.23
N GLU A 323 -35.94 34.14 -13.93
CA GLU A 323 -35.00 34.98 -14.69
C GLU A 323 -33.85 35.51 -13.82
N GLU A 324 -34.19 36.05 -12.63
CA GLU A 324 -33.17 36.54 -11.69
C GLU A 324 -32.23 35.44 -11.20
N LEU A 325 -32.81 34.27 -10.84
CA LEU A 325 -32.03 33.14 -10.34
C LEU A 325 -31.11 32.55 -11.41
N LEU A 326 -31.65 32.36 -12.63
CA LEU A 326 -30.91 31.84 -13.77
C LEU A 326 -29.78 32.79 -14.18
N THR A 327 -30.03 34.11 -14.21
CA THR A 327 -29.02 35.11 -14.57
C THR A 327 -27.85 35.10 -13.56
N ARG A 328 -28.16 35.03 -12.26
CA ARG A 328 -27.12 34.93 -11.21
C ARG A 328 -26.31 33.66 -11.36
N GLU A 329 -26.95 32.55 -11.64
CA GLU A 329 -26.29 31.26 -11.78
C GLU A 329 -25.42 31.19 -13.04
N ILE A 330 -25.87 31.74 -14.15
CA ILE A 330 -25.06 31.86 -15.40
C ILE A 330 -23.80 32.68 -15.14
N GLN A 331 -23.92 33.79 -14.39
CA GLN A 331 -22.73 34.60 -14.06
C GLN A 331 -21.76 33.82 -13.17
N LEU A 332 -22.24 33.09 -12.19
CA LEU A 332 -21.43 32.22 -11.32
C LEU A 332 -20.66 31.19 -12.15
N ILE A 333 -21.30 30.53 -13.14
CA ILE A 333 -20.65 29.55 -13.99
C ILE A 333 -19.59 30.22 -14.89
N ARG A 334 -19.85 31.41 -15.43
CA ARG A 334 -18.89 32.19 -16.21
C ARG A 334 -17.65 32.55 -15.38
N ASP A 335 -17.85 32.99 -14.17
CA ASP A 335 -16.76 33.34 -13.25
C ASP A 335 -15.93 32.08 -12.90
N MET A 336 -16.59 30.94 -12.66
CA MET A 336 -15.91 29.66 -12.44
C MET A 336 -15.05 29.24 -13.63
N ARG A 337 -15.58 29.37 -14.86
CA ARG A 337 -14.83 29.03 -16.09
C ARG A 337 -13.64 29.95 -16.32
N ALA A 338 -13.79 31.26 -16.01
CA ALA A 338 -12.72 32.24 -16.13
C ALA A 338 -11.59 32.02 -15.13
N THR A 339 -11.91 31.56 -13.92
CA THR A 339 -10.91 31.32 -12.85
C THR A 339 -10.33 29.91 -12.83
N LEU A 340 -10.87 28.97 -13.63
CA LEU A 340 -10.40 27.58 -13.63
C LEU A 340 -9.01 27.45 -14.23
N THR A 341 -7.98 27.54 -13.39
CA THR A 341 -6.58 27.28 -13.73
C THR A 341 -6.21 25.80 -13.54
N GLU A 342 -5.12 25.36 -14.18
CA GLU A 342 -4.57 24.03 -13.94
C GLU A 342 -4.16 23.83 -12.47
N GLY A 343 -3.60 24.88 -11.83
CA GLY A 343 -3.22 24.85 -10.44
C GLY A 343 -4.41 24.70 -9.49
N GLU A 344 -5.54 25.34 -9.76
CA GLU A 344 -6.76 25.15 -8.97
C GLU A 344 -7.34 23.75 -9.15
N LEU A 345 -7.32 23.21 -10.39
CA LEU A 345 -7.76 21.85 -10.65
C LEU A 345 -6.87 20.84 -9.91
N LEU A 346 -5.55 21.03 -9.94
CA LEU A 346 -4.59 20.19 -9.21
C LEU A 346 -4.79 20.28 -7.69
N THR A 347 -5.13 21.46 -7.18
CA THR A 347 -5.45 21.65 -5.76
C THR A 347 -6.76 20.95 -5.37
N LEU A 348 -7.75 20.95 -6.25
CA LEU A 348 -9.03 20.26 -6.05
C LEU A 348 -8.89 18.73 -6.08
N ILE A 349 -7.99 18.21 -6.93
CA ILE A 349 -7.78 16.78 -7.16
C ILE A 349 -6.62 16.23 -6.30
N GLY A 350 -5.58 17.03 -6.06
CA GLY A 350 -4.32 16.64 -5.43
C GLY A 350 -4.25 16.80 -3.92
N SER A 351 -5.30 17.31 -3.27
CA SER A 351 -5.37 17.30 -1.80
C SER A 351 -5.45 15.84 -1.34
N ASP A 352 -4.32 15.35 -0.85
CA ASP A 352 -4.15 13.99 -0.32
C ASP A 352 -5.13 13.80 0.85
N PRO A 353 -6.12 12.90 0.76
CA PRO A 353 -7.09 12.71 1.84
C PRO A 353 -6.48 12.02 3.08
N LEU A 354 -5.23 11.56 2.98
CA LEU A 354 -4.48 10.98 4.09
C LEU A 354 -3.40 11.95 4.55
N SER A 355 -3.76 12.91 5.40
CA SER A 355 -2.80 13.52 6.29
C SER A 355 -2.21 12.43 7.20
N ALA A 356 -0.96 12.59 7.65
CA ALA A 356 -0.32 11.65 8.59
C ALA A 356 -1.16 11.41 9.88
N GLU A 357 -2.12 12.28 10.19
CA GLU A 357 -3.10 12.14 11.27
C GLU A 357 -4.23 11.17 10.94
N ASP A 358 -4.70 11.14 9.69
CA ASP A 358 -5.74 10.21 9.26
C ASP A 358 -5.20 8.80 9.11
N ALA A 359 -3.95 8.63 8.69
CA ALA A 359 -3.24 7.35 8.72
C ALA A 359 -3.10 6.80 10.14
N LYS A 360 -2.86 7.66 11.15
CA LYS A 360 -2.85 7.25 12.56
C LYS A 360 -4.22 6.81 13.07
N LYS A 361 -5.31 7.43 12.64
CA LYS A 361 -6.68 7.04 13.01
C LYS A 361 -7.07 5.68 12.41
N VAL A 362 -6.63 5.38 11.19
CA VAL A 362 -6.87 4.07 10.54
C VAL A 362 -6.06 2.97 11.23
N LEU A 363 -4.84 3.27 11.70
CA LEU A 363 -3.99 2.34 12.45
C LEU A 363 -4.51 2.04 13.88
N HIS A 364 -5.37 2.88 14.46
CA HIS A 364 -5.93 2.73 15.80
C HIS A 364 -7.40 2.28 15.82
N SER A 365 -8.04 2.16 14.65
CA SER A 365 -9.33 1.49 14.55
C SER A 365 -9.10 -0.02 14.48
N GLU A 366 -9.50 -0.71 15.51
CA GLU A 366 -9.60 -2.16 15.76
C GLU A 366 -8.90 -3.07 14.75
N ALA A 367 -8.04 -3.96 15.28
CA ALA A 367 -7.29 -4.95 14.52
C ALA A 367 -8.18 -5.60 13.45
N PRO A 368 -7.71 -5.72 12.19
CA PRO A 368 -8.47 -6.37 11.14
C PRO A 368 -8.84 -7.79 11.59
N GLU A 369 -10.09 -8.16 11.42
CA GLU A 369 -10.59 -9.48 11.75
C GLU A 369 -9.66 -10.56 11.15
N LYS A 370 -9.44 -11.61 11.94
CA LYS A 370 -8.61 -12.78 11.58
C LYS A 370 -9.01 -13.29 10.18
N GLY A 371 -8.15 -13.04 9.21
CA GLY A 371 -8.41 -13.40 7.80
C GLY A 371 -8.00 -12.34 6.78
N ALA A 372 -7.65 -11.13 7.23
CA ALA A 372 -7.37 -9.98 6.34
C ALA A 372 -6.16 -10.17 5.41
N LEU A 373 -5.21 -11.04 5.74
CA LEU A 373 -4.03 -11.30 4.89
C LEU A 373 -4.35 -12.04 3.58
N THR A 374 -5.45 -12.81 3.56
CA THR A 374 -5.97 -13.43 2.33
C THR A 374 -6.96 -12.53 1.59
N ALA A 375 -7.53 -11.54 2.29
CA ALA A 375 -8.49 -10.59 1.73
C ALA A 375 -7.86 -9.52 0.83
N VAL A 376 -6.52 -9.33 0.87
CA VAL A 376 -5.82 -8.30 0.08
C VAL A 376 -6.01 -8.49 -1.43
N VAL A 377 -6.11 -9.72 -1.90
CA VAL A 377 -6.38 -10.02 -3.31
C VAL A 377 -7.88 -10.21 -3.57
N THR A 378 -8.68 -10.39 -2.51
CA THR A 378 -10.10 -10.77 -2.61
C THR A 378 -11.07 -9.66 -2.25
N ASP A 379 -10.61 -8.61 -1.55
CA ASP A 379 -11.47 -7.45 -1.30
C ASP A 379 -11.55 -6.64 -2.59
N ASP A 380 -12.77 -6.49 -3.05
CA ASP A 380 -13.15 -5.85 -4.29
C ASP A 380 -12.15 -4.78 -4.70
N GLY A 381 -11.51 -4.97 -5.86
CA GLY A 381 -10.66 -3.95 -6.46
C GLY A 381 -11.38 -2.63 -6.75
N GLN A 382 -12.52 -2.40 -6.10
CA GLN A 382 -13.33 -1.19 -6.06
C GLN A 382 -13.10 -0.34 -4.81
N ASN A 383 -12.38 -0.82 -3.78
CA ASN A 383 -12.04 0.01 -2.62
C ASN A 383 -11.10 1.19 -2.96
N TRP A 384 -10.35 1.08 -4.05
CA TRP A 384 -9.57 2.20 -4.60
C TRP A 384 -10.43 3.29 -5.27
N LEU A 385 -11.71 2.97 -5.62
CA LEU A 385 -12.71 3.92 -6.14
C LEU A 385 -13.47 4.67 -5.04
N LYS A 386 -13.23 4.40 -3.77
CA LYS A 386 -13.70 5.26 -2.68
C LYS A 386 -12.87 6.55 -2.67
N LEU A 387 -13.13 7.40 -3.65
CA LEU A 387 -13.00 8.84 -3.51
C LEU A 387 -13.83 9.17 -2.26
N ASP A 388 -13.14 9.52 -1.18
CA ASP A 388 -13.82 10.00 0.01
C ASP A 388 -14.60 11.25 -0.38
N SER A 389 -15.90 11.04 -0.65
CA SER A 389 -16.81 12.07 -1.13
C SER A 389 -17.00 13.21 -0.13
N THR A 390 -16.47 13.05 1.08
CA THR A 390 -16.62 14.03 2.16
C THR A 390 -15.60 15.16 2.13
N SER A 391 -14.44 15.00 1.44
CA SER A 391 -13.38 16.02 1.40
C SER A 391 -13.46 16.99 0.22
N ILE A 392 -14.30 16.72 -0.78
CA ILE A 392 -14.30 17.44 -2.08
C ILE A 392 -15.42 18.49 -2.19
N ILE A 393 -16.37 18.54 -1.27
CA ILE A 393 -17.55 19.42 -1.41
C ILE A 393 -17.31 20.79 -0.76
N LYS A 394 -16.47 21.60 -1.36
CA LYS A 394 -16.63 23.07 -1.32
C LYS A 394 -17.61 23.45 -2.43
N THR A 395 -18.41 24.48 -2.21
CA THR A 395 -19.56 24.93 -3.03
C THR A 395 -19.32 25.03 -4.54
N ARG A 396 -18.06 25.12 -4.99
CA ARG A 396 -17.67 25.14 -6.42
C ARG A 396 -17.58 23.75 -7.06
N SER A 397 -17.32 22.71 -6.28
CA SER A 397 -17.12 21.34 -6.81
C SER A 397 -18.41 20.58 -7.10
N ALA A 398 -19.54 21.09 -6.66
CA ALA A 398 -20.82 20.41 -6.82
C ALA A 398 -21.30 20.35 -8.29
N TYR A 399 -20.90 21.31 -9.16
CA TYR A 399 -21.08 21.20 -10.61
C TYR A 399 -20.28 20.08 -11.25
N LEU A 400 -19.24 19.60 -10.56
CA LEU A 400 -18.39 18.49 -11.02
C LEU A 400 -19.00 17.12 -10.67
N ASN A 401 -20.03 17.05 -9.82
CA ASN A 401 -20.64 15.77 -9.41
C ASN A 401 -21.11 14.95 -10.62
N GLU A 402 -21.65 15.60 -11.65
CA GLU A 402 -22.05 14.94 -12.90
C GLU A 402 -20.85 14.36 -13.67
N LEU A 403 -19.70 15.03 -13.61
CA LEU A 403 -18.44 14.52 -14.20
C LEU A 403 -17.90 13.37 -13.38
N PHE A 404 -17.88 13.47 -12.06
CA PHE A 404 -17.46 12.39 -11.18
C PHE A 404 -18.37 11.14 -11.27
N ALA A 405 -19.59 11.28 -11.74
CA ALA A 405 -20.45 10.15 -12.08
C ALA A 405 -20.01 9.40 -13.37
N LYS A 406 -19.15 10.03 -14.20
CA LYS A 406 -18.68 9.43 -15.45
C LYS A 406 -17.38 8.66 -15.21
N ASN A 407 -17.36 7.37 -15.51
CA ASN A 407 -16.19 6.51 -15.33
C ASN A 407 -14.93 7.05 -16.03
N VAL A 408 -15.08 7.60 -17.25
CA VAL A 408 -13.95 8.17 -18.01
C VAL A 408 -13.28 9.32 -17.26
N PHE A 409 -14.07 10.20 -16.62
CA PHE A 409 -13.54 11.30 -15.84
C PHE A 409 -12.89 10.82 -14.53
N GLN A 410 -13.52 9.88 -13.83
CA GLN A 410 -12.94 9.26 -12.64
C GLN A 410 -11.58 8.62 -12.94
N THR A 411 -11.50 7.83 -14.01
CA THR A 411 -10.24 7.22 -14.45
C THR A 411 -9.18 8.28 -14.72
N ALA A 412 -9.53 9.33 -15.47
CA ALA A 412 -8.59 10.41 -15.78
C ALA A 412 -8.09 11.17 -14.52
N VAL A 413 -8.95 11.33 -13.51
CA VAL A 413 -8.56 11.91 -12.21
C VAL A 413 -7.62 10.98 -11.45
N LEU A 414 -7.88 9.68 -11.46
CA LEU A 414 -7.01 8.68 -10.82
C LEU A 414 -5.65 8.62 -11.51
N ASP A 415 -5.63 8.58 -12.84
CA ASP A 415 -4.38 8.63 -13.63
C ASP A 415 -3.54 9.85 -13.27
N LEU A 416 -4.17 11.04 -13.16
CA LEU A 416 -3.46 12.25 -12.76
C LEU A 416 -2.90 12.16 -11.33
N ARG A 417 -3.66 11.61 -10.38
CA ARG A 417 -3.17 11.39 -9.00
C ARG A 417 -1.99 10.42 -8.97
N ASP A 418 -2.05 9.37 -9.75
CA ASP A 418 -0.97 8.40 -9.83
C ASP A 418 0.28 8.99 -10.49
N LEU A 419 0.12 9.83 -11.52
CA LEU A 419 1.22 10.59 -12.13
C LEU A 419 1.84 11.57 -11.13
N LEU A 420 1.05 12.28 -10.33
CA LEU A 420 1.56 13.19 -9.30
C LEU A 420 2.32 12.43 -8.19
N ARG A 421 1.84 11.26 -7.80
CA ARG A 421 2.56 10.37 -6.85
C ARG A 421 3.88 9.89 -7.44
N LEU A 422 3.87 9.44 -8.71
CA LEU A 422 5.07 9.03 -9.42
C LEU A 422 6.07 10.19 -9.51
N GLN A 423 5.64 11.39 -9.88
CA GLN A 423 6.45 12.60 -9.92
C GLN A 423 7.16 12.84 -8.58
N LYS A 424 6.39 12.84 -7.49
CA LYS A 424 6.93 13.04 -6.13
C LYS A 424 7.92 11.93 -5.75
N LEU A 425 7.64 10.70 -6.12
CA LEU A 425 8.55 9.56 -5.88
C LEU A 425 9.87 9.76 -6.63
N LEU A 426 9.81 10.07 -7.93
CA LEU A 426 11.02 10.31 -8.74
C LEU A 426 11.83 11.50 -8.23
N GLN A 427 11.18 12.60 -7.84
CA GLN A 427 11.82 13.74 -7.19
C GLN A 427 12.55 13.35 -5.90
N ASN A 428 11.96 12.46 -5.09
CA ASN A 428 12.57 11.99 -3.85
C ASN A 428 13.73 11.01 -4.08
N TRP A 429 13.78 10.33 -5.22
CA TRP A 429 14.87 9.39 -5.53
C TRP A 429 16.15 10.06 -6.00
N LEU A 430 16.10 11.20 -6.69
CA LEU A 430 17.29 11.89 -7.18
C LEU A 430 18.29 12.22 -6.05
N PRO A 431 17.91 12.90 -4.96
CA PRO A 431 18.83 13.18 -3.87
C PRO A 431 19.32 11.91 -3.16
N LYS A 432 18.52 10.82 -3.13
CA LYS A 432 18.95 9.54 -2.56
C LYS A 432 20.04 8.90 -3.40
N LEU A 433 19.92 8.94 -4.73
CA LEU A 433 20.96 8.40 -5.62
C LEU A 433 22.27 9.18 -5.48
N ASP A 434 22.21 10.51 -5.32
CA ASP A 434 23.38 11.34 -5.04
C ASP A 434 24.00 11.00 -3.68
N ALA A 435 23.19 10.80 -2.65
CA ALA A 435 23.66 10.39 -1.33
C ALA A 435 24.32 9.00 -1.35
N TYR A 436 23.78 8.06 -2.10
CA TYR A 436 24.41 6.73 -2.27
C TYR A 436 25.75 6.83 -2.99
N ARG A 437 25.85 7.69 -4.01
CA ARG A 437 27.13 7.93 -4.70
C ARG A 437 28.15 8.46 -3.73
N GLU A 438 27.80 9.46 -2.95
CA GLU A 438 28.70 10.07 -1.97
C GLU A 438 29.14 9.05 -0.91
N LEU A 439 28.21 8.27 -0.39
CA LEU A 439 28.50 7.21 0.58
C LEU A 439 29.50 6.18 0.04
N LEU A 440 29.39 5.77 -1.23
CA LEU A 440 30.31 4.84 -1.85
C LEU A 440 31.71 5.44 -1.98
N LEU A 441 31.81 6.69 -2.40
CA LEU A 441 33.09 7.42 -2.49
C LEU A 441 33.75 7.58 -1.12
N GLN A 442 33.00 7.91 -0.08
CA GLN A 442 33.49 8.01 1.29
C GLN A 442 33.96 6.64 1.82
N LYS A 443 33.22 5.56 1.56
CA LYS A 443 33.64 4.21 1.94
C LYS A 443 34.93 3.82 1.24
N GLN A 444 35.09 4.10 -0.04
CA GLN A 444 36.32 3.85 -0.78
C GLN A 444 37.50 4.63 -0.19
N ALA A 445 37.31 5.94 0.03
CA ALA A 445 38.35 6.78 0.62
C ALA A 445 38.77 6.31 2.01
N THR A 446 37.82 5.91 2.84
CA THR A 446 38.08 5.37 4.19
C THR A 446 38.85 4.07 4.12
N ARG A 447 38.45 3.16 3.24
CA ARG A 447 39.15 1.88 3.01
C ARG A 447 40.59 2.11 2.54
N SER A 448 40.78 2.96 1.53
CA SER A 448 42.12 3.27 1.01
C SER A 448 43.04 3.85 2.09
N ARG A 449 42.52 4.71 2.98
CA ARG A 449 43.31 5.22 4.13
C ARG A 449 43.65 4.11 5.11
N GLN A 450 42.71 3.21 5.42
CA GLN A 450 42.97 2.08 6.30
C GLN A 450 44.02 1.11 5.71
N GLU A 451 43.92 0.81 4.41
CA GLU A 451 44.90 -0.02 3.69
C GLU A 451 46.31 0.62 3.71
N GLN A 452 46.41 1.94 3.50
CA GLN A 452 47.65 2.67 3.61
C GLN A 452 48.23 2.62 5.03
N GLN A 453 47.39 2.78 6.07
CA GLN A 453 47.83 2.67 7.47
C GLN A 453 48.30 1.26 7.82
N LEU A 454 47.62 0.23 7.30
CA LEU A 454 48.05 -1.17 7.48
C LEU A 454 49.38 -1.45 6.77
N ALA A 455 49.57 -0.94 5.56
CA ALA A 455 50.83 -1.08 4.81
C ALA A 455 52.00 -0.34 5.51
N GLN A 456 51.79 0.80 6.13
CA GLN A 456 52.79 1.56 6.88
C GLN A 456 53.15 0.89 8.22
N ASN A 457 52.20 0.23 8.87
CA ASN A 457 52.41 -0.51 10.10
C ASN A 457 52.92 -1.91 9.78
N SER A 458 54.25 -2.09 9.63
CA SER A 458 54.88 -3.36 9.32
C SER A 458 54.66 -4.41 10.44
N SER A 459 53.41 -4.85 10.58
CA SER A 459 53.00 -5.84 11.62
C SER A 459 53.76 -7.15 11.46
N ALA A 460 54.07 -7.57 10.24
CA ALA A 460 54.86 -8.75 9.96
C ALA A 460 56.29 -8.69 10.54
N GLN A 461 56.98 -7.53 10.43
CA GLN A 461 58.32 -7.39 11.03
C GLN A 461 58.27 -7.40 12.56
N LYS A 462 57.23 -6.80 13.17
CA LYS A 462 57.03 -6.85 14.64
C LYS A 462 56.71 -8.26 15.11
N GLU A 463 55.90 -9.00 14.38
CA GLU A 463 55.59 -10.40 14.68
C GLU A 463 56.81 -11.28 14.57
N GLN A 464 57.61 -11.15 13.48
CA GLN A 464 58.85 -11.88 13.32
C GLN A 464 59.86 -11.60 14.45
N LYS A 465 59.92 -10.31 14.89
CA LYS A 465 60.76 -9.93 16.03
C LYS A 465 60.27 -10.60 17.34
N LEU A 466 58.95 -10.59 17.59
CA LEU A 466 58.36 -11.23 18.77
C LEU A 466 58.56 -12.76 18.74
N GLN A 467 58.40 -13.40 17.58
CA GLN A 467 58.65 -14.82 17.42
C GLN A 467 60.13 -15.16 17.69
N ALA A 468 61.08 -14.34 17.20
CA ALA A 468 62.50 -14.52 17.50
C ALA A 468 62.82 -14.35 19.00
N GLN A 469 62.21 -13.33 19.64
CA GLN A 469 62.34 -13.14 21.09
C GLN A 469 61.77 -14.34 21.88
N ARG A 470 60.58 -14.80 21.49
CA ARG A 470 59.96 -16.01 22.08
C ARG A 470 60.83 -17.25 21.92
N ALA A 471 61.43 -17.49 20.74
CA ALA A 471 62.31 -18.58 20.49
C ALA A 471 63.57 -18.52 21.40
N THR A 472 64.13 -17.31 21.58
CA THR A 472 65.29 -17.11 22.49
C THR A 472 64.90 -17.41 23.94
N LEU A 473 63.72 -16.93 24.40
CA LEU A 473 63.26 -17.22 25.75
C LEU A 473 63.00 -18.70 25.99
N ALA A 474 62.41 -19.39 24.99
CA ALA A 474 62.21 -20.84 25.07
C ALA A 474 63.56 -21.62 25.15
N GLN A 475 64.55 -21.20 24.35
CA GLN A 475 65.82 -21.77 24.38
C GLN A 475 66.58 -21.56 25.72
N GLN A 476 66.42 -20.35 26.27
CA GLN A 476 66.95 -20.04 27.62
C GLN A 476 66.30 -20.89 28.71
N LEU A 477 64.99 -21.04 28.67
CA LEU A 477 64.27 -21.87 29.64
C LEU A 477 64.59 -23.32 29.52
N GLU A 478 64.81 -23.86 28.31
CA GLU A 478 65.24 -25.23 28.08
C GLU A 478 66.71 -25.46 28.54
N GLN A 479 67.61 -24.51 28.36
CA GLN A 479 68.92 -24.53 28.92
C GLN A 479 68.91 -24.53 30.47
N VAL A 480 68.09 -23.76 31.09
CA VAL A 480 67.88 -23.74 32.53
C VAL A 480 67.35 -25.08 33.04
N ARG A 481 66.46 -25.70 32.27
CA ARG A 481 65.94 -27.03 32.58
C ARG A 481 66.94 -28.15 32.41
N SER A 482 67.60 -28.18 31.30
CA SER A 482 68.56 -29.24 30.97
C SER A 482 69.83 -29.25 31.88
N ASN A 483 70.22 -28.06 32.32
CA ASN A 483 71.37 -27.90 33.21
C ASN A 483 70.98 -27.94 34.70
N GLU A 484 69.68 -28.21 35.03
CA GLU A 484 69.17 -28.21 36.39
C GLU A 484 69.57 -26.95 37.19
N ASN A 485 69.56 -25.79 36.51
CA ASN A 485 70.01 -24.54 37.13
C ASN A 485 68.89 -23.93 37.99
N TYR A 486 68.78 -24.47 39.22
CA TYR A 486 67.75 -24.08 40.19
C TYR A 486 67.75 -22.59 40.52
N MET A 487 68.98 -21.96 40.56
CA MET A 487 69.14 -20.56 40.89
C MET A 487 68.68 -19.63 39.78
N ALA A 488 68.61 -20.04 38.53
CA ALA A 488 68.16 -19.21 37.44
C ALA A 488 66.68 -18.79 37.56
N LEU A 489 65.87 -19.64 38.16
CA LEU A 489 64.44 -19.37 38.40
C LEU A 489 64.09 -19.05 39.88
N ALA A 490 65.12 -18.89 40.76
CA ALA A 490 64.92 -18.48 42.11
C ALA A 490 64.38 -17.02 42.21
N ASP A 491 63.67 -16.72 43.29
CA ASP A 491 63.24 -15.33 43.54
C ASP A 491 64.42 -14.35 43.71
N GLU A 492 64.17 -13.08 43.54
CA GLU A 492 65.21 -12.07 43.53
C GLU A 492 66.01 -12.02 44.83
N ASP A 493 65.35 -12.22 45.97
CA ASP A 493 66.01 -12.23 47.28
C ASP A 493 66.95 -13.45 47.41
N THR A 494 66.52 -14.60 46.98
CA THR A 494 67.31 -15.80 47.01
C THR A 494 68.55 -15.70 46.09
N ARG A 495 68.36 -15.16 44.88
CA ARG A 495 69.49 -14.89 43.93
C ARG A 495 70.45 -13.88 44.49
N ALA A 496 69.96 -12.76 45.10
CA ALA A 496 70.85 -11.75 45.67
C ALA A 496 71.67 -12.31 46.87
N LEU A 497 71.01 -13.15 47.70
CA LEU A 497 71.75 -13.84 48.79
C LEU A 497 72.74 -14.83 48.27
N TYR A 498 72.40 -15.61 47.24
CA TYR A 498 73.34 -16.55 46.61
C TYR A 498 74.57 -15.87 45.96
N ALA A 499 74.39 -14.73 45.29
CA ALA A 499 75.41 -13.90 44.73
C ALA A 499 76.41 -13.39 45.84
N ARG A 500 75.85 -13.08 47.03
CA ARG A 500 76.68 -12.72 48.22
C ARG A 500 77.50 -13.97 48.69
N ILE A 501 76.91 -15.15 48.71
CA ILE A 501 77.64 -16.40 48.99
C ILE A 501 78.77 -16.62 47.97
N GLU A 502 78.50 -16.47 46.69
CA GLU A 502 79.54 -16.59 45.66
C GLU A 502 80.70 -15.58 45.85
N HIS A 503 80.34 -14.35 46.18
CA HIS A 503 81.32 -13.30 46.49
C HIS A 503 82.15 -13.70 47.75
N GLY A 504 81.43 -14.16 48.77
CA GLY A 504 82.07 -14.65 49.99
C GLY A 504 83.03 -15.86 49.74
N GLN A 505 82.66 -16.81 48.86
CA GLN A 505 83.53 -17.90 48.45
C GLN A 505 84.80 -17.40 47.80
N LYS A 506 84.68 -16.38 46.89
CA LYS A 506 85.85 -15.79 46.25
C LYS A 506 86.79 -15.13 47.28
N THR A 507 86.22 -14.43 48.25
CA THR A 507 86.96 -13.74 49.32
C THR A 507 87.69 -14.80 50.20
N ILE A 508 87.02 -15.87 50.58
CA ILE A 508 87.60 -16.94 51.35
C ILE A 508 88.76 -17.62 50.58
N ALA A 509 88.58 -17.83 49.28
CA ALA A 509 89.67 -18.38 48.47
C ALA A 509 90.91 -17.47 48.46
N GLN A 510 90.73 -16.15 48.42
CA GLN A 510 91.79 -15.17 48.54
C GLN A 510 92.49 -15.20 49.93
N MET A 511 91.69 -15.29 51.02
CA MET A 511 92.20 -15.38 52.37
C MET A 511 92.99 -16.67 52.57
N LYS A 512 92.54 -17.78 52.00
CA LYS A 512 93.25 -19.09 52.01
C LYS A 512 94.61 -19.03 51.29
N THR A 513 94.66 -18.35 50.14
CA THR A 513 95.96 -18.16 49.44
C THR A 513 96.88 -17.24 50.23
N ALA A 514 96.35 -16.35 51.11
CA ALA A 514 97.14 -15.53 51.97
C ALA A 514 97.53 -16.21 53.30
N GLY A 515 97.28 -17.55 53.43
CA GLY A 515 97.72 -18.38 54.58
C GLY A 515 96.84 -18.26 55.83
N GLN A 516 95.64 -17.70 55.74
CA GLN A 516 94.68 -17.60 56.86
C GLN A 516 93.88 -18.86 56.98
N ASP A 517 93.57 -19.27 58.27
CA ASP A 517 92.66 -20.38 58.54
C ASP A 517 91.22 -19.98 58.19
N THR A 518 90.66 -20.63 57.17
CA THR A 518 89.29 -20.34 56.65
C THR A 518 88.35 -21.49 56.86
N SER A 519 88.67 -22.52 57.64
CA SER A 519 87.95 -23.79 57.77
C SER A 519 86.50 -23.58 58.26
N GLU A 520 86.34 -22.70 59.27
CA GLU A 520 84.96 -22.37 59.81
C GLU A 520 84.15 -21.57 58.82
N LEU A 521 84.76 -20.57 58.14
CA LEU A 521 84.10 -19.75 57.15
C LEU A 521 83.65 -20.56 55.92
N GLU A 522 84.55 -21.49 55.46
CA GLU A 522 84.18 -22.42 54.37
C GLU A 522 82.98 -23.29 54.74
N THR A 523 82.97 -23.78 56.01
CA THR A 523 81.87 -24.61 56.49
C THR A 523 80.52 -23.83 56.53
N ARG A 524 80.60 -22.61 57.07
CA ARG A 524 79.37 -21.74 57.17
C ARG A 524 78.88 -21.35 55.76
N ILE A 525 79.73 -20.93 54.85
CA ILE A 525 79.33 -20.50 53.48
C ILE A 525 78.81 -21.72 52.68
N LYS A 526 79.38 -22.89 52.82
CA LYS A 526 78.85 -24.15 52.24
C LYS A 526 77.41 -24.45 52.78
N MET A 527 77.25 -24.33 54.10
CA MET A 527 75.98 -24.58 54.72
C MET A 527 74.88 -23.56 54.24
N PHE A 528 75.19 -22.27 54.25
CA PHE A 528 74.24 -21.25 53.76
C PHE A 528 73.95 -21.37 52.25
N GLY A 529 74.98 -21.64 51.45
CA GLY A 529 74.89 -21.94 50.00
C GLY A 529 73.98 -23.14 49.76
N GLY A 530 74.13 -24.21 50.54
CA GLY A 530 73.29 -25.41 50.44
C GLY A 530 71.82 -25.12 50.80
N ILE A 531 71.54 -24.30 51.84
CA ILE A 531 70.23 -23.97 52.24
C ILE A 531 69.51 -23.13 51.15
N LEU A 532 70.25 -22.18 50.55
CA LEU A 532 69.72 -21.37 49.44
C LEU A 532 69.48 -22.21 48.20
N MET A 533 70.39 -23.10 47.86
CA MET A 533 70.24 -24.02 46.74
C MET A 533 69.11 -25.01 46.95
N TRP A 534 68.88 -25.51 48.17
CA TRP A 534 67.75 -26.38 48.49
C TRP A 534 66.45 -25.64 48.38
N ARG A 535 66.38 -24.41 48.91
CA ARG A 535 65.22 -23.55 48.80
C ARG A 535 64.87 -23.26 47.34
N ALA A 536 65.85 -22.88 46.52
CA ALA A 536 65.67 -22.70 45.09
C ALA A 536 65.20 -23.97 44.37
N ALA A 537 65.77 -25.13 44.69
CA ALA A 537 65.36 -26.43 44.15
C ALA A 537 63.93 -26.82 44.51
N GLN A 538 63.47 -26.49 45.76
CA GLN A 538 62.13 -26.74 46.19
C GLN A 538 61.07 -25.85 45.44
N ALA A 539 61.42 -24.59 45.13
CA ALA A 539 60.57 -23.67 44.38
C ALA A 539 60.60 -23.88 42.87
N TYR A 540 61.70 -24.51 42.36
CA TYR A 540 62.00 -24.63 40.93
C TYR A 540 60.85 -25.25 40.09
N PRO A 541 60.22 -26.39 40.49
CA PRO A 541 59.15 -27.00 39.70
C PRO A 541 57.98 -26.07 39.46
N ALA A 542 57.58 -25.33 40.51
CA ALA A 542 56.47 -24.37 40.42
C ALA A 542 56.82 -23.18 39.53
N GLN A 543 58.05 -22.66 39.63
CA GLN A 543 58.54 -21.55 38.84
C GLN A 543 58.72 -21.95 37.37
N LEU A 544 59.25 -23.14 37.12
CA LEU A 544 59.39 -23.68 35.77
C LEU A 544 58.00 -23.84 35.09
N ALA A 545 57.03 -24.41 35.85
CA ALA A 545 55.66 -24.54 35.33
C ALA A 545 55.03 -23.18 35.01
N ALA A 546 55.24 -22.17 35.88
CA ALA A 546 54.76 -20.80 35.63
C ALA A 546 55.36 -20.20 34.36
N GLN A 547 56.70 -20.31 34.15
CA GLN A 547 57.36 -19.80 32.96
C GLN A 547 56.92 -20.55 31.69
N GLN A 548 56.68 -21.84 31.78
CA GLN A 548 56.14 -22.64 30.66
C GLN A 548 54.69 -22.19 30.32
N ALA A 549 53.86 -21.91 31.34
CA ALA A 549 52.52 -21.40 31.13
C ALA A 549 52.52 -20.01 30.47
N GLU A 550 53.47 -19.14 30.88
CA GLU A 550 53.62 -17.82 30.24
C GLU A 550 54.05 -17.95 28.76
N LEU A 551 55.01 -18.83 28.47
CA LEU A 551 55.39 -19.12 27.06
C LEU A 551 54.22 -19.65 26.25
N LYS A 552 53.41 -20.55 26.80
CA LYS A 552 52.21 -21.03 26.16
C LYS A 552 51.21 -19.92 25.86
N THR A 553 50.98 -19.01 26.82
CA THR A 553 50.12 -17.83 26.62
C THR A 553 50.67 -16.93 25.50
N ILE A 554 51.99 -16.75 25.43
CA ILE A 554 52.64 -16.02 24.33
C ILE A 554 52.36 -16.73 22.98
N ASP A 555 52.46 -18.05 22.92
CA ASP A 555 52.17 -18.84 21.71
C ASP A 555 50.73 -18.69 21.26
N GLU A 556 49.78 -18.78 22.18
CA GLU A 556 48.34 -18.57 21.93
C GLU A 556 48.07 -17.17 21.38
N ASN A 557 48.65 -16.14 21.98
CA ASN A 557 48.55 -14.76 21.52
C ASN A 557 49.18 -14.55 20.12
N LEU A 558 50.35 -15.13 19.86
CA LEU A 558 50.97 -15.06 18.55
C LEU A 558 50.16 -15.78 17.48
N ALA A 559 49.58 -16.95 17.79
CA ALA A 559 48.70 -17.67 16.88
C ALA A 559 47.41 -16.86 16.57
N GLN A 560 46.79 -16.26 17.58
CA GLN A 560 45.61 -15.41 17.41
C GLN A 560 45.95 -14.18 16.56
N ASN A 561 47.09 -13.53 16.78
CA ASN A 561 47.54 -12.41 15.97
C ASN A 561 47.79 -12.80 14.51
N ALA A 562 48.38 -13.97 14.27
CA ALA A 562 48.60 -14.50 12.93
C ALA A 562 47.29 -14.76 12.19
N GLN A 563 46.29 -15.37 12.87
CA GLN A 563 44.93 -15.56 12.32
C GLN A 563 44.27 -14.23 11.98
N THR A 564 44.32 -13.26 12.89
CA THR A 564 43.74 -11.94 12.69
C THR A 564 44.40 -11.25 11.48
N ARG A 565 45.72 -11.34 11.37
CA ARG A 565 46.44 -10.78 10.23
C ARG A 565 46.04 -11.44 8.92
N GLN A 566 45.97 -12.77 8.87
CA GLN A 566 45.54 -13.50 7.67
C GLN A 566 44.13 -13.08 7.26
N HIS A 567 43.21 -12.96 8.22
CA HIS A 567 41.84 -12.48 7.96
C HIS A 567 41.83 -11.06 7.39
N ILE A 568 42.67 -10.14 7.91
CA ILE A 568 42.83 -8.81 7.36
C ILE A 568 43.43 -8.86 5.94
N GLU A 569 44.42 -9.67 5.70
CA GLU A 569 45.01 -9.86 4.37
C GLU A 569 44.00 -10.41 3.36
N ASP A 570 43.21 -11.39 3.75
CA ASP A 570 42.11 -11.94 2.92
C ASP A 570 41.03 -10.88 2.56
N ILE A 571 40.61 -10.07 3.55
CA ILE A 571 39.66 -8.99 3.32
C ILE A 571 40.24 -7.89 2.42
N THR A 572 41.52 -7.56 2.60
CA THR A 572 42.18 -6.52 1.80
C THR A 572 42.54 -6.99 0.40
N ALA A 573 42.86 -8.31 0.23
CA ALA A 573 43.11 -8.91 -1.09
C ALA A 573 41.81 -8.90 -1.97
N THR A 574 40.64 -8.92 -1.35
CA THR A 574 39.35 -8.79 -2.08
C THR A 574 39.20 -7.36 -2.57
N SER A 575 39.50 -7.12 -3.84
CA SER A 575 39.34 -5.82 -4.48
C SER A 575 37.86 -5.34 -4.39
N MET A 576 37.62 -4.24 -3.70
CA MET A 576 36.33 -3.60 -3.71
C MET A 576 36.27 -2.64 -4.92
N ASP A 577 36.01 -3.21 -6.10
CA ASP A 577 35.74 -2.37 -7.28
C ASP A 577 34.36 -1.77 -7.19
N ILE A 578 34.29 -0.47 -6.90
CA ILE A 578 33.03 0.27 -6.85
C ILE A 578 32.64 0.88 -8.19
N GLN A 579 33.50 0.81 -9.21
CA GLN A 579 33.26 1.45 -10.51
C GLN A 579 32.01 0.93 -11.22
N PRO A 580 31.70 -0.39 -11.23
CA PRO A 580 30.46 -0.89 -11.80
C PRO A 580 29.23 -0.34 -11.09
N THR A 581 29.29 -0.23 -9.76
CA THR A 581 28.18 0.32 -8.95
C THR A 581 28.00 1.82 -9.18
N LEU A 582 29.09 2.58 -9.27
CA LEU A 582 29.03 4.01 -9.60
C LEU A 582 28.49 4.24 -11.02
N ALA A 583 28.92 3.47 -11.99
CA ALA A 583 28.41 3.53 -13.36
C ALA A 583 26.90 3.23 -13.40
N ARG A 584 26.45 2.19 -12.66
CA ARG A 584 25.04 1.87 -12.53
C ARG A 584 24.22 2.99 -11.87
N LEU A 585 24.74 3.62 -10.81
CA LEU A 585 24.10 4.78 -10.18
C LEU A 585 23.98 5.96 -11.13
N GLN A 586 24.97 6.23 -11.98
CA GLN A 586 24.89 7.28 -13.00
C GLN A 586 23.81 6.99 -14.04
N VAL A 587 23.71 5.74 -14.50
CA VAL A 587 22.66 5.31 -15.42
C VAL A 587 21.29 5.50 -14.78
N LEU A 588 21.10 5.00 -13.55
CA LEU A 588 19.84 5.14 -12.79
C LEU A 588 19.47 6.61 -12.58
N HIS A 589 20.42 7.47 -12.22
CA HIS A 589 20.18 8.90 -12.04
C HIS A 589 19.68 9.53 -13.34
N LYS A 590 20.30 9.20 -14.48
CA LYS A 590 19.86 9.67 -15.81
C LYS A 590 18.48 9.15 -16.16
N GLU A 591 18.20 7.88 -15.93
CA GLU A 591 16.88 7.28 -16.18
C GLU A 591 15.80 7.93 -15.33
N VAL A 592 16.02 8.08 -14.01
CA VAL A 592 15.09 8.76 -13.10
C VAL A 592 14.85 10.20 -13.53
N SER A 593 15.90 10.94 -13.92
CA SER A 593 15.76 12.32 -14.43
C SER A 593 14.94 12.38 -15.73
N THR A 594 15.15 11.43 -16.63
CA THR A 594 14.41 11.34 -17.90
C THR A 594 12.94 11.00 -17.62
N HIS A 595 12.68 10.03 -16.73
CA HIS A 595 11.32 9.67 -16.34
C HIS A 595 10.60 10.80 -15.62
N LEU A 596 11.31 11.61 -14.81
CA LEU A 596 10.73 12.80 -14.18
C LEU A 596 10.25 13.82 -15.23
N VAL A 597 11.09 14.14 -16.22
CA VAL A 597 10.71 15.07 -17.32
C VAL A 597 9.50 14.52 -18.10
N ASN A 598 9.48 13.22 -18.40
CA ASN A 598 8.36 12.60 -19.10
C ASN A 598 7.08 12.64 -18.23
N THR A 599 7.21 12.40 -16.93
CA THR A 599 6.09 12.45 -15.99
C THR A 599 5.53 13.88 -15.86
N ASP A 600 6.39 14.91 -15.82
CA ASP A 600 5.98 16.32 -15.83
C ASP A 600 5.15 16.66 -17.07
N GLN A 601 5.58 16.16 -18.25
CA GLN A 601 4.84 16.34 -19.48
C GLN A 601 3.47 15.64 -19.45
N LEU A 602 3.42 14.40 -18.94
CA LEU A 602 2.18 13.65 -18.82
C LEU A 602 1.23 14.30 -17.80
N VAL A 603 1.72 14.84 -16.68
CA VAL A 603 0.94 15.60 -15.71
C VAL A 603 0.31 16.83 -16.37
N ALA A 604 1.10 17.59 -17.14
CA ALA A 604 0.60 18.75 -17.88
C ALA A 604 -0.45 18.37 -18.93
N GLN A 605 -0.24 17.29 -19.67
CA GLN A 605 -1.22 16.80 -20.66
C GLN A 605 -2.52 16.35 -20.00
N GLN A 606 -2.42 15.54 -18.94
CA GLN A 606 -3.59 14.99 -18.25
C GLN A 606 -4.39 16.07 -17.51
N SER A 607 -3.72 17.02 -16.85
CA SER A 607 -4.37 18.19 -16.24
C SER A 607 -5.07 19.07 -17.29
N GLY A 608 -4.45 19.27 -18.46
CA GLY A 608 -5.06 19.98 -19.56
C GLY A 608 -6.31 19.30 -20.12
N LEU A 609 -6.27 17.96 -20.26
CA LEU A 609 -7.44 17.17 -20.68
C LEU A 609 -8.59 17.25 -19.67
N LEU A 610 -8.30 17.11 -18.39
CA LEU A 610 -9.29 17.23 -17.32
C LEU A 610 -9.89 18.64 -17.27
N ARG A 611 -9.06 19.67 -17.36
CA ARG A 611 -9.52 21.06 -17.44
C ARG A 611 -10.48 21.27 -18.62
N LYS A 612 -10.16 20.74 -19.78
CA LYS A 612 -11.01 20.81 -20.96
C LYS A 612 -12.36 20.10 -20.73
N GLN A 613 -12.36 18.94 -20.09
CA GLN A 613 -13.61 18.21 -19.74
C GLN A 613 -14.46 19.00 -18.77
N VAL A 614 -13.85 19.61 -17.75
CA VAL A 614 -14.55 20.46 -16.77
C VAL A 614 -15.14 21.70 -17.47
N ASP A 615 -14.35 22.38 -18.29
CA ASP A 615 -14.83 23.56 -19.04
C ASP A 615 -15.99 23.21 -19.99
N GLN A 616 -15.89 22.09 -20.71
CA GLN A 616 -16.98 21.60 -21.57
C GLN A 616 -18.27 21.31 -20.80
N GLN A 617 -18.16 20.73 -19.59
CA GLN A 617 -19.32 20.46 -18.73
C GLN A 617 -19.94 21.76 -18.23
N LEU A 618 -19.13 22.70 -17.76
CA LEU A 618 -19.60 24.03 -17.32
C LEU A 618 -20.26 24.81 -18.49
N ALA A 619 -19.66 24.74 -19.68
CA ALA A 619 -20.23 25.34 -20.89
C ALA A 619 -21.59 24.72 -21.27
N ALA A 620 -21.73 23.40 -21.11
CA ALA A 620 -23.00 22.71 -21.35
C ALA A 620 -24.06 23.14 -20.32
N HIS A 621 -23.68 23.32 -19.07
CA HIS A 621 -24.59 23.89 -18.03
C HIS A 621 -24.98 25.32 -18.35
N GLU A 622 -24.03 26.19 -18.69
CA GLU A 622 -24.31 27.57 -19.10
C GLU A 622 -25.26 27.62 -20.27
N LYS A 623 -25.05 26.81 -21.30
CA LYS A 623 -25.94 26.73 -22.46
C LYS A 623 -27.34 26.32 -22.07
N ARG A 624 -27.51 25.33 -21.19
CA ARG A 624 -28.83 24.87 -20.68
C ARG A 624 -29.53 25.98 -19.93
N LEU A 625 -28.84 26.68 -19.02
CA LEU A 625 -29.40 27.78 -18.26
C LEU A 625 -29.81 28.97 -19.15
N ASN A 626 -29.01 29.31 -20.17
CA ASN A 626 -29.37 30.33 -21.14
C ASN A 626 -30.64 29.95 -21.92
N ASN A 627 -30.81 28.66 -22.27
CA ASN A 627 -32.04 28.19 -22.91
C ASN A 627 -33.25 28.34 -21.97
N TYR A 628 -33.13 28.00 -20.70
CA TYR A 628 -34.20 28.19 -19.72
C TYR A 628 -34.50 29.67 -19.50
N LEU A 629 -33.49 30.53 -19.42
CA LEU A 629 -33.65 31.97 -19.32
C LEU A 629 -34.42 32.53 -20.52
N ALA A 630 -34.07 32.11 -21.75
CA ALA A 630 -34.79 32.53 -22.95
C ALA A 630 -36.28 32.07 -22.94
N GLN A 631 -36.55 30.86 -22.45
CA GLN A 631 -37.91 30.35 -22.31
C GLN A 631 -38.71 31.14 -21.25
N ALA A 632 -38.09 31.51 -20.12
CA ALA A 632 -38.68 32.34 -19.11
C ALA A 632 -39.07 33.72 -19.68
N HIS A 633 -38.14 34.41 -20.38
CA HIS A 633 -38.41 35.69 -21.04
C HIS A 633 -39.58 35.61 -22.04
N LEU A 634 -39.60 34.57 -22.90
CA LEU A 634 -40.70 34.35 -23.84
C LEU A 634 -42.04 34.12 -23.12
N ALA A 635 -42.05 33.36 -22.00
CA ALA A 635 -43.24 33.11 -21.23
C ALA A 635 -43.76 34.40 -20.59
N VAL A 636 -42.88 35.21 -19.99
CA VAL A 636 -43.26 36.53 -19.43
C VAL A 636 -43.84 37.44 -20.51
N ALA A 637 -43.17 37.55 -21.65
CA ALA A 637 -43.65 38.40 -22.77
C ALA A 637 -45.01 37.93 -23.28
N ARG A 638 -45.26 36.63 -23.43
CA ARG A 638 -46.52 36.04 -23.84
C ARG A 638 -47.63 36.32 -22.84
N LEU A 639 -47.36 36.20 -21.55
CA LEU A 639 -48.35 36.45 -20.50
C LEU A 639 -48.75 37.91 -20.45
N TYR A 640 -47.81 38.85 -20.61
CA TYR A 640 -48.12 40.28 -20.71
C TYR A 640 -48.94 40.59 -21.95
N ASP A 641 -48.61 40.07 -23.13
CA ASP A 641 -49.41 40.28 -24.36
C ASP A 641 -50.83 39.73 -24.20
N THR A 642 -50.98 38.59 -23.55
CA THR A 642 -52.30 37.98 -23.29
C THR A 642 -53.19 38.87 -22.35
N GLU A 643 -52.58 39.46 -21.32
CA GLU A 643 -53.26 40.34 -20.41
C GLU A 643 -53.61 41.67 -21.07
N LEU A 644 -52.74 42.26 -21.88
CA LEU A 644 -53.01 43.48 -22.65
C LEU A 644 -54.19 43.28 -23.62
N ARG A 645 -54.30 42.11 -24.25
CA ARG A 645 -55.40 41.78 -25.16
C ARG A 645 -56.73 41.53 -24.45
N LYS A 646 -56.75 41.27 -23.16
CA LYS A 646 -58.02 41.12 -22.36
C LYS A 646 -58.56 42.41 -21.79
N GLN A 647 -57.73 43.48 -21.79
CA GLN A 647 -58.25 44.80 -21.38
C GLN A 647 -59.14 45.35 -22.50
N PRO A 648 -60.49 45.62 -22.32
CA PRO A 648 -61.28 46.20 -23.34
C PRO A 648 -60.83 47.66 -23.55
N GLU A 649 -60.78 48.10 -24.83
CA GLU A 649 -60.51 49.49 -25.22
C GLU A 649 -61.50 50.47 -24.52
#